data_15bd0fca434db24bbd426167ddbf57b1
#
_entry.id   15bd0fca434db24bbd426167ddbf57b1
#
_cell.length_a   1.000
_cell.length_b   1.000
_cell.length_c   1.000
_cell.angle_alpha   90.00
_cell.angle_beta   90.00
_cell.angle_gamma   90.00
#
_symmetry.space_group_name_H-M   'P 1'
#
loop_
_entity.id
_entity.type
_entity.pdbx_description
1 polymer ?
#
loop_
_entity_poly.entity_id
_entity_poly.type
_entity_poly.pdbx_seq_one_letter_code
_entity_poly.pdbx_strand_id
1 'polypeptide(L)'
;VKRQVTLVIDDREVAVPENTTVLEAAERAGIHIPHLCHCPGLESTGACRLCLVEIEGSTRPVVSCRCTVRPGMQVRTQTEALRAIRRFVVELLLSRHPGDCLTCEKSGECLLQRYAYELGANRETFPRRDHDHAAENDDPFIVRDPSLCILCGRCVRVCQKYGAGVLDYARRGLETVVGTPFGKPLAAAGCDFCGSCVETCPTGALLERPRRGQGRVWELEEKAGVCTHCGLGCRVYLDTKNGRIVRTRASAMGGYLCARGRFGWSYLHSPERLTRPLVRKDDRLVPAGWDEALALTAGRLGEIARTYGRGAVGGIVGAMVSSEVVASFCRFIRDGLQGDYVDSILQFAGLPVLGEVVRLLGSDGCATLEDIAEAGVLLVIGDVVDRVPGLWPRIKEALRRGATLIVLDFRQNRVARAANIWLRCRPGTEAALLGQILAWIVRESRCNRQALACTFPDAGFEQVLRAVEAERVDTGVREDAIREAAAALGDPLAKAVIVFAVDGAAPEAGQAALYLASATGRVPGGVFPGAIVPNLRGLFQAGAFAAGDNGIYGNESTLRALYVLGEDPVTTFPHTERVRARLAGLDFLVVQDLFLTPTAALADVVLPATVPVETGGSIVGADGTIREFEPAVPPSAIPTAEVLARLAGRLGVAARNTTCARCAVGRSQGRQPAAAQAPVAENTVYPFLLVPSASPYRIYRDILSEKAGLHVVDPYLGHLRMAPGDAAALGVAPAGGTVTVRTPSAELQVRVVPDDTLPAGVVSLPAFSRQYNTLAGPGQTAVPVAVTVDTREGGDSA
;
A
#
# COMPACT_ATOMS: atom_id res chain seq x y z
N VAL A 1 17.75 -17.96 -25.33
CA VAL A 1 19.07 -17.49 -24.81
C VAL A 1 19.49 -16.29 -25.63
N LYS A 2 19.64 -15.10 -24.99
CA LYS A 2 20.11 -13.91 -25.71
C LYS A 2 21.55 -14.13 -26.19
N ARG A 3 21.83 -13.77 -27.43
CA ARG A 3 23.16 -13.86 -28.02
C ARG A 3 24.16 -13.06 -27.17
N GLN A 4 25.31 -13.69 -26.85
CA GLN A 4 26.37 -13.01 -26.10
C GLN A 4 27.28 -12.24 -27.07
N VAL A 5 27.74 -11.09 -26.67
CA VAL A 5 28.69 -10.25 -27.38
C VAL A 5 29.91 -10.05 -26.49
N THR A 6 31.11 -10.34 -27.06
CA THR A 6 32.38 -10.12 -26.37
C THR A 6 33.03 -8.84 -26.87
N LEU A 7 33.52 -8.00 -25.94
CA LEU A 7 34.26 -6.76 -26.19
C LEU A 7 35.41 -6.63 -25.17
N VAL A 8 36.31 -5.69 -25.38
CA VAL A 8 37.38 -5.38 -24.43
C VAL A 8 37.17 -3.99 -23.87
N ILE A 9 37.19 -3.83 -22.54
CA ILE A 9 37.07 -2.55 -21.84
C ILE A 9 38.30 -2.40 -20.89
N ASP A 10 39.14 -1.40 -21.12
CA ASP A 10 40.38 -1.17 -20.35
C ASP A 10 41.21 -2.46 -20.17
N ASP A 11 41.50 -3.12 -21.32
CA ASP A 11 42.24 -4.38 -21.42
C ASP A 11 41.59 -5.61 -20.76
N ARG A 12 40.31 -5.52 -20.34
CA ARG A 12 39.52 -6.66 -19.81
C ARG A 12 38.51 -7.14 -20.84
N GLU A 13 38.53 -8.44 -21.10
CA GLU A 13 37.51 -9.08 -21.91
C GLU A 13 36.20 -9.21 -21.15
N VAL A 14 35.09 -8.75 -21.75
CA VAL A 14 33.76 -8.70 -21.15
C VAL A 14 32.75 -9.31 -22.09
N ALA A 15 32.02 -10.32 -21.63
CA ALA A 15 30.91 -10.93 -22.37
C ALA A 15 29.56 -10.52 -21.77
N VAL A 16 28.69 -9.93 -22.59
CA VAL A 16 27.38 -9.43 -22.18
C VAL A 16 26.31 -9.75 -23.22
N PRO A 17 25.03 -9.80 -22.85
CA PRO A 17 23.95 -9.97 -23.81
C PRO A 17 23.94 -8.89 -24.90
N GLU A 18 23.56 -9.28 -26.11
CA GLU A 18 23.27 -8.33 -27.20
C GLU A 18 22.29 -7.25 -26.74
N ASN A 19 22.46 -6.03 -27.25
CA ASN A 19 21.74 -4.81 -26.87
C ASN A 19 22.09 -4.21 -25.50
N THR A 20 23.12 -4.72 -24.79
CA THR A 20 23.69 -4.05 -23.61
C THR A 20 24.43 -2.78 -24.05
N THR A 21 24.37 -1.71 -23.28
CA THR A 21 25.19 -0.51 -23.53
C THR A 21 26.62 -0.69 -23.03
N VAL A 22 27.56 0.06 -23.57
CA VAL A 22 28.97 0.06 -23.12
C VAL A 22 29.05 0.43 -21.62
N LEU A 23 28.23 1.35 -21.15
CA LEU A 23 28.18 1.71 -19.72
C LEU A 23 27.76 0.51 -18.87
N GLU A 24 26.67 -0.17 -19.23
CA GLU A 24 26.18 -1.35 -18.50
C GLU A 24 27.16 -2.53 -18.56
N ALA A 25 27.87 -2.69 -19.70
CA ALA A 25 28.92 -3.69 -19.84
C ALA A 25 30.09 -3.42 -18.90
N ALA A 26 30.53 -2.15 -18.80
CA ALA A 26 31.57 -1.70 -17.89
C ALA A 26 31.16 -1.93 -16.41
N GLU A 27 29.93 -1.56 -16.04
CA GLU A 27 29.40 -1.78 -14.67
C GLU A 27 29.41 -3.26 -14.30
N ARG A 28 28.97 -4.15 -15.20
CA ARG A 28 29.04 -5.62 -14.98
C ARG A 28 30.46 -6.16 -14.81
N ALA A 29 31.43 -5.52 -15.44
CA ALA A 29 32.85 -5.85 -15.30
C ALA A 29 33.52 -5.18 -14.09
N GLY A 30 32.77 -4.43 -13.27
CA GLY A 30 33.29 -3.66 -12.15
C GLY A 30 34.10 -2.43 -12.54
N ILE A 31 33.98 -1.95 -13.79
CA ILE A 31 34.64 -0.76 -14.32
C ILE A 31 33.70 0.44 -14.17
N HIS A 32 34.10 1.39 -13.35
CA HIS A 32 33.29 2.59 -13.12
C HIS A 32 33.52 3.65 -14.19
N ILE A 33 32.47 4.04 -14.92
CA ILE A 33 32.45 5.16 -15.83
C ILE A 33 31.60 6.29 -15.19
N PRO A 34 32.17 7.48 -14.94
CA PRO A 34 31.43 8.60 -14.32
C PRO A 34 30.18 8.98 -15.09
N HIS A 35 29.05 9.15 -14.40
CA HIS A 35 27.79 9.54 -15.02
C HIS A 35 26.85 10.22 -14.01
N LEU A 36 26.06 11.20 -14.44
CA LEU A 36 25.09 11.92 -13.62
C LEU A 36 23.65 11.70 -14.09
N CYS A 37 23.41 11.60 -15.40
CA CYS A 37 22.05 11.45 -15.93
C CYS A 37 21.59 9.98 -16.06
N HIS A 38 22.49 9.02 -16.19
CA HIS A 38 22.13 7.60 -16.20
C HIS A 38 21.67 7.15 -14.81
N CYS A 39 20.66 6.30 -14.77
CA CYS A 39 20.18 5.61 -13.57
C CYS A 39 19.70 4.22 -14.01
N PRO A 40 20.13 3.15 -13.34
CA PRO A 40 19.71 1.80 -13.68
C PRO A 40 18.18 1.67 -13.76
N GLY A 41 17.72 0.96 -14.76
CA GLY A 41 16.28 0.79 -15.00
C GLY A 41 15.55 1.98 -15.63
N LEU A 42 16.21 3.13 -15.86
CA LEU A 42 15.65 4.26 -16.62
C LEU A 42 16.30 4.34 -18.00
N GLU A 43 15.56 4.80 -18.99
CA GLU A 43 16.11 5.06 -20.32
C GLU A 43 17.23 6.11 -20.25
N SER A 44 18.35 5.84 -20.88
CA SER A 44 19.50 6.75 -20.92
C SER A 44 19.29 7.89 -21.89
N THR A 45 19.52 9.13 -21.46
CA THR A 45 19.38 10.34 -22.32
C THR A 45 20.70 10.85 -22.88
N GLY A 46 21.85 10.50 -22.27
CA GLY A 46 23.16 10.99 -22.66
C GLY A 46 23.37 12.50 -22.38
N ALA A 47 22.53 13.12 -21.54
CA ALA A 47 22.50 14.57 -21.35
C ALA A 47 23.75 15.12 -20.64
N CYS A 48 24.27 14.42 -19.61
CA CYS A 48 25.36 14.95 -18.78
C CYS A 48 26.75 14.90 -19.42
N ARG A 49 26.95 14.12 -20.46
CA ARG A 49 28.24 13.96 -21.20
C ARG A 49 29.43 13.50 -20.33
N LEU A 50 29.23 12.98 -19.14
CA LEU A 50 30.31 12.45 -18.29
C LEU A 50 30.74 11.04 -18.66
N CYS A 51 29.83 10.24 -19.22
CA CYS A 51 30.07 8.84 -19.56
C CYS A 51 30.76 8.65 -20.93
N LEU A 52 31.51 9.64 -21.38
CA LEU A 52 32.28 9.54 -22.62
C LEU A 52 33.39 8.49 -22.49
N VAL A 53 33.57 7.70 -23.54
CA VAL A 53 34.63 6.70 -23.71
C VAL A 53 35.27 6.82 -25.09
N GLU A 54 36.49 6.36 -25.23
CA GLU A 54 37.16 6.21 -26.53
C GLU A 54 36.93 4.78 -27.04
N ILE A 55 36.61 4.66 -28.32
CA ILE A 55 36.39 3.38 -28.98
C ILE A 55 37.38 3.34 -30.17
N GLU A 56 38.13 2.25 -30.28
CA GLU A 56 39.06 2.08 -31.39
C GLU A 56 38.35 2.23 -32.75
N GLY A 57 38.94 3.01 -33.64
CA GLY A 57 38.32 3.35 -34.95
C GLY A 57 37.34 4.53 -34.89
N SER A 58 37.03 5.10 -33.70
CA SER A 58 36.21 6.31 -33.60
C SER A 58 37.10 7.56 -33.52
N THR A 59 36.77 8.57 -34.29
CA THR A 59 37.52 9.86 -34.29
C THR A 59 37.13 10.79 -33.13
N ARG A 60 36.05 10.48 -32.40
CA ARG A 60 35.52 11.27 -31.29
C ARG A 60 35.08 10.38 -30.14
N PRO A 61 35.19 10.85 -28.89
CA PRO A 61 34.62 10.15 -27.73
C PRO A 61 33.13 9.89 -27.87
N VAL A 62 32.68 8.73 -27.46
CA VAL A 62 31.31 8.23 -27.60
C VAL A 62 30.60 8.19 -26.24
N VAL A 63 29.31 8.50 -26.20
CA VAL A 63 28.47 8.45 -25.00
C VAL A 63 28.15 6.99 -24.67
N SER A 64 28.85 6.40 -23.70
CA SER A 64 28.75 4.96 -23.37
C SER A 64 27.35 4.50 -22.95
N CYS A 65 26.57 5.37 -22.28
CA CYS A 65 25.20 5.03 -21.87
C CYS A 65 24.17 4.95 -23.01
N ARG A 66 24.55 5.34 -24.25
CA ARG A 66 23.72 5.26 -25.47
C ARG A 66 24.36 4.40 -26.56
N CYS A 67 25.59 3.97 -26.35
CA CYS A 67 26.33 3.15 -27.31
C CYS A 67 26.13 1.67 -26.98
N THR A 68 25.49 0.93 -27.89
CA THR A 68 25.31 -0.52 -27.79
C THR A 68 26.62 -1.24 -28.13
N VAL A 69 26.95 -2.28 -27.37
CA VAL A 69 28.14 -3.11 -27.59
C VAL A 69 28.11 -3.81 -28.96
N ARG A 70 29.31 -4.02 -29.55
CA ARG A 70 29.50 -4.80 -30.77
C ARG A 70 30.62 -5.81 -30.56
N PRO A 71 30.61 -6.96 -31.26
CA PRO A 71 31.67 -7.94 -31.18
C PRO A 71 33.04 -7.35 -31.48
N GLY A 72 34.05 -7.65 -30.67
CA GLY A 72 35.43 -7.19 -30.84
C GLY A 72 35.68 -5.70 -30.55
N MET A 73 34.68 -4.94 -30.04
CA MET A 73 34.84 -3.53 -29.69
C MET A 73 35.94 -3.34 -28.65
N GLN A 74 36.86 -2.41 -28.89
CA GLN A 74 37.92 -2.02 -27.95
C GLN A 74 37.55 -0.68 -27.36
N VAL A 75 37.42 -0.60 -26.04
CA VAL A 75 36.96 0.60 -25.32
C VAL A 75 37.97 1.02 -24.28
N ARG A 76 38.31 2.29 -24.24
CA ARG A 76 39.12 2.91 -23.18
C ARG A 76 38.27 3.90 -22.38
N THR A 77 38.26 3.75 -21.06
CA THR A 77 37.45 4.55 -20.16
C THR A 77 38.24 5.61 -19.40
N GLN A 78 39.59 5.49 -19.31
CA GLN A 78 40.45 6.26 -18.42
C GLN A 78 41.66 6.85 -19.18
N THR A 79 41.41 7.69 -20.18
CA THR A 79 42.46 8.47 -20.85
C THR A 79 42.56 9.88 -20.28
N GLU A 80 43.71 10.55 -20.46
CA GLU A 80 43.91 11.92 -20.01
C GLU A 80 42.95 12.89 -20.72
N ALA A 81 42.70 12.67 -22.00
CA ALA A 81 41.74 13.42 -22.81
C ALA A 81 40.30 13.29 -22.21
N LEU A 82 39.85 12.08 -21.90
CA LEU A 82 38.57 11.86 -21.26
C LEU A 82 38.49 12.50 -19.87
N ARG A 83 39.57 12.46 -19.10
CA ARG A 83 39.64 13.09 -17.79
C ARG A 83 39.51 14.60 -17.89
N ALA A 84 40.19 15.22 -18.86
CA ALA A 84 40.10 16.66 -19.13
C ALA A 84 38.70 17.09 -19.52
N ILE A 85 38.01 16.33 -20.41
CA ILE A 85 36.63 16.59 -20.82
C ILE A 85 35.68 16.47 -19.63
N ARG A 86 35.84 15.43 -18.83
CA ARG A 86 34.98 15.23 -17.65
C ARG A 86 35.17 16.32 -16.61
N ARG A 87 36.42 16.77 -16.37
CA ARG A 87 36.73 17.91 -15.50
C ARG A 87 36.02 19.17 -16.00
N PHE A 88 36.16 19.49 -17.26
CA PHE A 88 35.51 20.65 -17.89
C PHE A 88 34.00 20.63 -17.70
N VAL A 89 33.33 19.47 -17.90
CA VAL A 89 31.85 19.31 -17.70
C VAL A 89 31.47 19.52 -16.25
N VAL A 90 32.24 18.98 -15.30
CA VAL A 90 31.96 19.14 -13.86
C VAL A 90 32.14 20.60 -13.43
N GLU A 91 33.20 21.28 -13.89
CA GLU A 91 33.45 22.70 -13.63
C GLU A 91 32.33 23.59 -14.20
N LEU A 92 31.85 23.28 -15.40
CA LEU A 92 30.69 23.96 -15.98
C LEU A 92 29.41 23.76 -15.13
N LEU A 93 29.17 22.57 -14.59
CA LEU A 93 28.06 22.33 -13.69
C LEU A 93 28.23 23.08 -12.34
N LEU A 94 29.47 23.15 -11.83
CA LEU A 94 29.76 23.85 -10.58
C LEU A 94 29.59 25.37 -10.71
N SER A 95 29.76 25.95 -11.89
CA SER A 95 29.57 27.40 -12.12
C SER A 95 28.11 27.86 -11.82
N ARG A 96 27.16 26.96 -11.89
CA ARG A 96 25.74 27.20 -11.56
C ARG A 96 25.28 26.58 -10.26
N HIS A 97 26.12 25.81 -9.57
CA HIS A 97 25.76 25.09 -8.36
C HIS A 97 26.29 25.83 -7.12
N PRO A 98 25.45 26.11 -6.09
CA PRO A 98 25.93 26.69 -4.83
C PRO A 98 26.97 25.76 -4.21
N GLY A 99 28.16 26.21 -3.90
CA GLY A 99 29.26 25.34 -3.42
C GLY A 99 29.21 25.05 -1.93
N ASP A 100 28.08 25.22 -1.30
CA ASP A 100 27.91 25.04 0.14
C ASP A 100 27.65 23.57 0.51
N CYS A 101 28.62 22.71 0.23
CA CYS A 101 28.54 21.29 0.55
C CYS A 101 28.50 21.02 2.06
N LEU A 102 29.03 21.91 2.89
CA LEU A 102 29.07 21.71 4.35
C LEU A 102 27.68 21.77 4.99
N THR A 103 26.79 22.60 4.47
CA THR A 103 25.41 22.72 4.94
C THR A 103 24.42 21.86 4.15
N CYS A 104 24.82 21.35 2.97
CA CYS A 104 23.95 20.55 2.11
C CYS A 104 23.67 19.17 2.70
N GLU A 105 22.40 18.81 2.87
CA GLU A 105 21.96 17.51 3.39
C GLU A 105 22.40 16.31 2.52
N LYS A 106 22.72 16.54 1.23
CA LYS A 106 23.20 15.52 0.29
C LYS A 106 24.70 15.26 0.38
N SER A 107 25.44 15.99 1.22
CA SER A 107 26.88 15.81 1.38
C SER A 107 27.22 14.37 1.75
N GLY A 108 28.26 13.81 1.11
CA GLY A 108 28.70 12.42 1.28
C GLY A 108 28.01 11.40 0.36
N GLU A 109 26.83 11.70 -0.19
CA GLU A 109 26.13 10.87 -1.19
C GLU A 109 25.83 11.63 -2.50
N CYS A 110 26.36 12.87 -2.64
CA CYS A 110 26.18 13.68 -3.83
C CYS A 110 27.18 13.26 -4.93
N LEU A 111 26.67 12.82 -6.08
CA LEU A 111 27.53 12.41 -7.20
C LEU A 111 28.30 13.58 -7.81
N LEU A 112 27.72 14.79 -7.81
CA LEU A 112 28.44 15.98 -8.30
C LEU A 112 29.62 16.30 -7.39
N GLN A 113 29.43 16.28 -6.07
CA GLN A 113 30.50 16.46 -5.09
C GLN A 113 31.61 15.43 -5.29
N ARG A 114 31.23 14.15 -5.39
CA ARG A 114 32.17 13.05 -5.60
C ARG A 114 33.05 13.28 -6.84
N TYR A 115 32.42 13.57 -7.99
CA TYR A 115 33.16 13.78 -9.24
C TYR A 115 33.99 15.07 -9.24
N ALA A 116 33.57 16.11 -8.50
CA ALA A 116 34.36 17.30 -8.33
C ALA A 116 35.69 16.98 -7.65
N TYR A 117 35.69 16.19 -6.58
CA TYR A 117 36.90 15.75 -5.90
C TYR A 117 37.76 14.78 -6.74
N GLU A 118 37.13 13.73 -7.34
CA GLU A 118 37.84 12.72 -8.13
C GLU A 118 38.58 13.32 -9.35
N LEU A 119 38.01 14.34 -9.98
CA LEU A 119 38.56 14.97 -11.18
C LEU A 119 39.41 16.20 -10.88
N GLY A 120 39.48 16.65 -9.63
CA GLY A 120 40.17 17.87 -9.24
C GLY A 120 39.56 19.11 -9.94
N ALA A 121 38.22 19.16 -10.02
CA ALA A 121 37.51 20.24 -10.68
C ALA A 121 37.56 21.54 -9.86
N ASN A 122 37.90 22.66 -10.54
CA ASN A 122 37.93 23.96 -9.91
C ASN A 122 36.61 24.70 -10.16
N ARG A 123 35.98 25.16 -9.11
CA ARG A 123 34.73 25.91 -9.18
C ARG A 123 34.87 27.29 -9.83
N GLU A 124 36.03 27.87 -9.75
CA GLU A 124 36.33 29.23 -10.24
C GLU A 124 36.75 29.28 -11.71
N THR A 125 36.83 28.14 -12.39
CA THR A 125 37.20 28.06 -13.82
C THR A 125 36.23 28.86 -14.71
N PHE A 126 34.92 28.89 -14.35
CA PHE A 126 33.93 29.65 -15.09
C PHE A 126 33.27 30.71 -14.20
N PRO A 127 32.82 31.85 -14.77
CA PRO A 127 32.06 32.84 -14.02
C PRO A 127 30.82 32.22 -13.37
N ARG A 128 30.61 32.56 -12.11
CA ARG A 128 29.45 32.12 -11.38
C ARG A 128 28.14 32.67 -11.96
N ARG A 129 27.12 31.82 -12.07
CA ARG A 129 25.77 32.20 -12.50
C ARG A 129 24.80 31.74 -11.45
N ASP A 130 24.31 32.65 -10.62
CA ASP A 130 23.32 32.36 -9.61
C ASP A 130 21.96 32.09 -10.26
N HIS A 131 21.15 31.27 -9.57
CA HIS A 131 19.77 31.00 -9.94
C HIS A 131 18.85 31.93 -9.14
N ASP A 132 17.89 32.56 -9.84
CA ASP A 132 16.84 33.38 -9.21
C ASP A 132 15.70 32.55 -8.60
N HIS A 133 15.91 31.24 -8.40
CA HIS A 133 14.88 30.33 -7.91
C HIS A 133 15.12 29.98 -6.46
N ALA A 134 14.18 30.40 -5.61
CA ALA A 134 14.15 29.98 -4.20
C ALA A 134 13.78 28.50 -4.04
N ALA A 135 14.23 27.90 -2.96
CA ALA A 135 13.80 26.55 -2.59
C ALA A 135 12.28 26.53 -2.33
N GLU A 136 11.60 25.55 -2.93
CA GLU A 136 10.17 25.35 -2.76
C GLU A 136 9.92 24.47 -1.54
N ASN A 137 9.29 25.03 -0.53
CA ASN A 137 9.09 24.41 0.77
C ASN A 137 7.62 24.15 1.13
N ASP A 138 6.71 24.20 0.17
CA ASP A 138 5.27 24.10 0.42
C ASP A 138 4.77 22.66 0.58
N ASP A 139 5.58 21.69 0.14
CA ASP A 139 5.21 20.28 0.22
C ASP A 139 5.59 19.65 1.58
N PRO A 140 4.76 18.77 2.17
CA PRO A 140 4.98 18.23 3.51
C PRO A 140 6.15 17.24 3.61
N PHE A 141 6.46 16.50 2.53
CA PHE A 141 7.45 15.42 2.55
C PHE A 141 8.66 15.67 1.67
N ILE A 142 8.58 16.52 0.65
CA ILE A 142 9.64 16.73 -0.34
C ILE A 142 9.99 18.22 -0.41
N VAL A 143 11.26 18.52 -0.28
CA VAL A 143 11.82 19.84 -0.53
C VAL A 143 12.42 19.85 -1.95
N ARG A 144 12.09 20.85 -2.74
CA ARG A 144 12.65 21.08 -4.06
C ARG A 144 13.50 22.35 -4.05
N ASP A 145 14.77 22.22 -4.38
CA ASP A 145 15.69 23.33 -4.50
C ASP A 145 16.26 23.39 -5.93
N PRO A 146 15.69 24.23 -6.80
CA PRO A 146 16.16 24.36 -8.17
C PRO A 146 17.61 24.86 -8.28
N SER A 147 18.14 25.58 -7.28
CA SER A 147 19.52 26.07 -7.29
C SER A 147 20.55 24.93 -7.25
N LEU A 148 20.18 23.79 -6.66
CA LEU A 148 20.99 22.57 -6.59
C LEU A 148 20.78 21.63 -7.78
N CYS A 149 19.89 22.00 -8.73
CA CYS A 149 19.53 21.15 -9.85
C CYS A 149 20.53 21.26 -11.00
N ILE A 150 21.04 20.12 -11.46
CA ILE A 150 21.94 20.00 -12.63
C ILE A 150 21.21 19.59 -13.92
N LEU A 151 19.90 19.62 -13.94
CA LEU A 151 19.03 19.27 -15.08
C LEU A 151 19.31 17.87 -15.68
N CYS A 152 19.72 16.91 -14.88
CA CYS A 152 20.03 15.55 -15.33
C CYS A 152 18.80 14.72 -15.75
N GLY A 153 17.59 15.15 -15.39
CA GLY A 153 16.32 14.56 -15.78
C GLY A 153 16.01 13.20 -15.17
N ARG A 154 16.76 12.71 -14.17
CA ARG A 154 16.45 11.45 -13.49
C ARG A 154 15.06 11.49 -12.83
N CYS A 155 14.75 12.59 -12.12
CA CYS A 155 13.49 12.78 -11.43
C CYS A 155 12.28 12.82 -12.37
N VAL A 156 12.41 13.46 -13.54
CA VAL A 156 11.37 13.47 -14.58
C VAL A 156 11.10 12.05 -15.07
N ARG A 157 12.14 11.35 -15.52
CA ARG A 157 12.01 9.99 -16.08
C ARG A 157 11.49 8.97 -15.06
N VAL A 158 11.95 9.03 -13.81
CA VAL A 158 11.47 8.12 -12.76
C VAL A 158 10.02 8.41 -12.38
N CYS A 159 9.62 9.70 -12.35
CA CYS A 159 8.25 10.11 -12.08
C CYS A 159 7.31 9.62 -13.19
N GLN A 160 7.69 9.75 -14.45
CA GLN A 160 6.94 9.20 -15.59
C GLN A 160 6.89 7.67 -15.56
N LYS A 161 7.98 7.01 -15.16
CA LYS A 161 8.05 5.55 -15.13
C LYS A 161 7.22 4.93 -14.01
N TYR A 162 7.37 5.41 -12.78
CA TYR A 162 6.81 4.76 -11.59
C TYR A 162 5.72 5.59 -10.90
N GLY A 163 5.90 6.91 -10.79
CA GLY A 163 5.01 7.81 -10.08
C GLY A 163 3.85 8.34 -10.93
N ALA A 164 3.28 9.44 -10.48
CA ALA A 164 2.15 10.11 -11.11
C ALA A 164 2.50 10.86 -12.42
N GLY A 165 3.79 11.03 -12.73
CA GLY A 165 4.23 11.72 -13.94
C GLY A 165 4.11 13.25 -13.88
N VAL A 166 4.09 13.83 -12.69
CA VAL A 166 3.85 15.28 -12.47
C VAL A 166 5.09 16.15 -12.61
N LEU A 167 6.30 15.56 -12.61
CA LEU A 167 7.54 16.31 -12.83
C LEU A 167 7.89 16.33 -14.31
N ASP A 168 8.20 17.54 -14.81
CA ASP A 168 8.68 17.74 -16.18
C ASP A 168 9.59 18.97 -16.25
N TYR A 169 10.18 19.21 -17.42
CA TYR A 169 10.93 20.42 -17.69
C TYR A 169 9.98 21.58 -17.98
N ALA A 170 10.19 22.68 -17.29
CA ALA A 170 9.51 23.95 -17.52
C ALA A 170 10.50 24.99 -18.02
N ARG A 171 10.00 25.99 -18.77
CA ARG A 171 10.80 27.04 -19.41
C ARG A 171 11.79 26.50 -20.45
N ARG A 172 12.72 27.32 -20.93
CA ARG A 172 13.68 26.96 -22.02
C ARG A 172 15.05 27.58 -21.79
N GLY A 173 16.07 26.99 -22.43
CA GLY A 173 17.43 27.50 -22.42
C GLY A 173 18.02 27.57 -21.01
N LEU A 174 18.59 28.70 -20.66
CA LEU A 174 19.20 28.92 -19.34
C LEU A 174 18.18 28.98 -18.20
N GLU A 175 16.92 29.29 -18.52
CA GLU A 175 15.82 29.38 -17.56
C GLU A 175 15.16 28.01 -17.31
N THR A 176 15.62 26.95 -17.95
CA THR A 176 15.04 25.60 -17.78
C THR A 176 15.11 25.18 -16.32
N VAL A 177 13.99 24.72 -15.79
CA VAL A 177 13.85 24.14 -14.43
C VAL A 177 13.06 22.85 -14.50
N VAL A 178 13.21 21.98 -13.50
CA VAL A 178 12.31 20.86 -13.27
C VAL A 178 11.21 21.33 -12.34
N GLY A 179 9.98 21.23 -12.79
CA GLY A 179 8.80 21.70 -12.04
C GLY A 179 7.58 20.81 -12.22
N THR A 180 6.48 21.28 -11.70
CA THR A 180 5.14 20.72 -11.87
C THR A 180 4.34 21.57 -12.87
N PRO A 181 3.24 21.05 -13.42
CA PRO A 181 2.35 21.83 -14.28
C PRO A 181 1.91 23.13 -13.60
N PHE A 182 2.12 24.26 -14.27
CA PHE A 182 1.77 25.61 -13.79
C PHE A 182 2.43 26.00 -12.45
N GLY A 183 3.54 25.35 -12.05
CA GLY A 183 4.21 25.63 -10.78
C GLY A 183 3.41 25.27 -9.53
N LYS A 184 2.41 24.40 -9.63
CA LYS A 184 1.60 23.97 -8.48
C LYS A 184 2.45 23.20 -7.47
N PRO A 185 2.12 23.24 -6.15
CA PRO A 185 2.66 22.30 -5.17
C PRO A 185 2.47 20.84 -5.61
N LEU A 186 3.35 19.93 -5.19
CA LEU A 186 3.32 18.52 -5.60
C LEU A 186 1.96 17.86 -5.33
N ALA A 187 1.37 18.09 -4.15
CA ALA A 187 0.05 17.59 -3.80
C ALA A 187 -1.03 18.05 -4.78
N ALA A 188 -1.09 19.36 -5.06
CA ALA A 188 -2.05 19.95 -5.99
C ALA A 188 -1.83 19.54 -7.46
N ALA A 189 -0.61 19.10 -7.80
CA ALA A 189 -0.29 18.51 -9.10
C ALA A 189 -0.64 17.02 -9.20
N GLY A 190 -1.13 16.38 -8.12
CA GLY A 190 -1.48 14.96 -8.08
C GLY A 190 -0.29 14.02 -7.85
N CYS A 191 0.73 14.46 -7.12
CA CYS A 191 1.89 13.64 -6.77
C CYS A 191 1.51 12.50 -5.82
N ASP A 192 2.03 11.29 -6.08
CA ASP A 192 1.85 10.11 -5.21
C ASP A 192 2.76 10.12 -3.96
N PHE A 193 3.63 11.09 -3.82
CA PHE A 193 4.67 11.13 -2.77
C PHE A 193 5.48 9.82 -2.65
N CYS A 194 5.72 9.17 -3.78
CA CYS A 194 6.48 7.91 -3.81
C CYS A 194 7.99 8.08 -3.49
N GLY A 195 8.51 9.32 -3.55
CA GLY A 195 9.90 9.65 -3.22
C GLY A 195 10.94 9.11 -4.22
N SER A 196 10.54 8.44 -5.31
CA SER A 196 11.50 7.90 -6.30
C SER A 196 12.36 8.99 -6.94
N CYS A 197 11.81 10.20 -7.11
CA CYS A 197 12.54 11.37 -7.61
C CYS A 197 13.64 11.84 -6.65
N VAL A 198 13.39 11.78 -5.34
CA VAL A 198 14.36 12.10 -4.29
C VAL A 198 15.48 11.06 -4.27
N GLU A 199 15.13 9.79 -4.31
CA GLU A 199 16.09 8.68 -4.26
C GLU A 199 17.04 8.67 -5.46
N THR A 200 16.53 9.01 -6.65
CA THR A 200 17.35 9.06 -7.87
C THR A 200 18.11 10.36 -8.08
N CYS A 201 17.81 11.44 -7.34
CA CYS A 201 18.47 12.72 -7.49
C CYS A 201 19.96 12.62 -7.15
N PRO A 202 20.87 12.94 -8.10
CA PRO A 202 22.32 12.82 -7.87
C PRO A 202 22.89 13.98 -7.03
N THR A 203 22.10 15.02 -6.79
CA THR A 203 22.46 16.22 -6.01
C THR A 203 21.43 16.46 -4.90
N GLY A 204 21.54 17.58 -4.19
CA GLY A 204 20.60 18.00 -3.14
C GLY A 204 19.34 18.70 -3.63
N ALA A 205 19.06 18.71 -4.96
CA ALA A 205 17.92 19.42 -5.52
C ALA A 205 16.55 18.87 -5.08
N LEU A 206 16.49 17.59 -4.71
CA LEU A 206 15.31 16.93 -4.14
C LEU A 206 15.72 16.21 -2.85
N LEU A 207 15.09 16.57 -1.75
CA LEU A 207 15.37 16.03 -0.43
C LEU A 207 14.08 15.65 0.29
N GLU A 208 14.17 14.68 1.19
CA GLU A 208 13.09 14.35 2.11
C GLU A 208 13.05 15.35 3.26
N ARG A 209 11.94 16.04 3.44
CA ARG A 209 11.76 17.01 4.53
C ARG A 209 11.95 16.38 5.92
N PRO A 210 11.37 15.20 6.24
CA PRO A 210 11.53 14.57 7.55
C PRO A 210 12.98 14.23 7.91
N ARG A 211 13.85 14.08 6.89
CA ARG A 211 15.27 13.76 7.08
C ARG A 211 16.11 14.97 7.48
N ARG A 212 15.68 16.19 7.19
CA ARG A 212 16.48 17.40 7.42
C ARG A 212 16.93 17.53 8.87
N GLY A 213 18.24 17.72 9.06
CA GLY A 213 18.85 17.85 10.40
C GLY A 213 18.95 16.55 11.19
N GLN A 214 18.52 15.39 10.66
CA GLN A 214 18.53 14.13 11.40
C GLN A 214 19.89 13.39 11.36
N GLY A 215 20.76 13.74 10.42
CA GLY A 215 22.08 13.14 10.32
C GLY A 215 22.64 13.09 8.91
N ARG A 216 23.95 12.93 8.81
CA ARG A 216 24.68 12.74 7.56
C ARG A 216 24.66 11.27 7.16
N VAL A 217 24.84 10.97 5.87
CA VAL A 217 24.76 9.60 5.36
C VAL A 217 25.74 8.65 6.07
N TRP A 218 26.91 9.12 6.45
CA TRP A 218 27.92 8.31 7.17
C TRP A 218 27.64 8.07 8.66
N GLU A 219 26.59 8.70 9.20
CA GLU A 219 26.09 8.49 10.56
C GLU A 219 24.92 7.51 10.59
N LEU A 220 24.42 7.09 9.43
CA LEU A 220 23.25 6.25 9.29
C LEU A 220 23.64 4.78 9.15
N GLU A 221 22.92 3.92 9.83
CA GLU A 221 23.00 2.47 9.69
C GLU A 221 21.87 1.98 8.76
N GLU A 222 22.24 1.25 7.72
CA GLU A 222 21.29 0.62 6.80
C GLU A 222 20.81 -0.71 7.37
N LYS A 223 19.49 -0.90 7.44
CA LYS A 223 18.84 -2.14 7.84
C LYS A 223 17.87 -2.58 6.75
N ALA A 224 17.96 -3.83 6.30
CA ALA A 224 16.96 -4.43 5.44
C ALA A 224 15.68 -4.71 6.24
N GLY A 225 14.52 -4.46 5.64
CA GLY A 225 13.23 -4.65 6.31
C GLY A 225 12.10 -4.91 5.33
N VAL A 226 10.91 -5.06 5.88
CA VAL A 226 9.65 -5.23 5.15
C VAL A 226 8.65 -4.17 5.61
N CYS A 227 8.00 -3.53 4.65
CA CYS A 227 6.94 -2.57 4.93
C CYS A 227 5.66 -3.32 5.36
N THR A 228 5.13 -2.99 6.52
CA THR A 228 3.94 -3.61 7.11
C THR A 228 2.68 -2.74 7.02
N HIS A 229 2.64 -1.79 6.08
CA HIS A 229 1.51 -0.85 5.97
C HIS A 229 0.38 -1.31 5.04
N CYS A 230 0.57 -2.41 4.29
CA CYS A 230 -0.47 -3.10 3.51
C CYS A 230 -0.04 -4.54 3.18
N GLY A 231 -0.95 -5.32 2.61
CA GLY A 231 -0.73 -6.73 2.27
C GLY A 231 0.32 -7.00 1.19
N LEU A 232 0.92 -5.96 0.57
CA LEU A 232 1.99 -6.17 -0.41
C LEU A 232 3.33 -6.55 0.23
N GLY A 233 3.63 -6.04 1.44
CA GLY A 233 4.88 -6.37 2.13
C GLY A 233 6.14 -5.99 1.34
N CYS A 234 6.25 -4.75 0.87
CA CYS A 234 7.40 -4.29 0.08
C CYS A 234 8.72 -4.43 0.85
N ARG A 235 9.76 -4.94 0.20
CA ARG A 235 11.12 -4.89 0.74
C ARG A 235 11.64 -3.46 0.75
N VAL A 236 12.22 -3.04 1.86
CA VAL A 236 12.73 -1.68 2.08
C VAL A 236 14.11 -1.72 2.73
N TYR A 237 14.88 -0.64 2.54
CA TYR A 237 16.01 -0.31 3.39
C TYR A 237 15.62 0.82 4.34
N LEU A 238 15.85 0.60 5.62
CA LEU A 238 15.60 1.55 6.68
C LEU A 238 16.95 2.10 7.14
N ASP A 239 17.21 3.38 6.87
CA ASP A 239 18.39 4.06 7.36
C ASP A 239 18.08 4.60 8.77
N THR A 240 18.82 4.13 9.76
CA THR A 240 18.57 4.41 11.17
C THR A 240 19.73 5.20 11.79
N LYS A 241 19.41 6.01 12.81
CA LYS A 241 20.38 6.69 13.68
C LYS A 241 19.85 6.71 15.11
N ASN A 242 20.66 6.27 16.06
CA ASN A 242 20.29 6.22 17.48
C ASN A 242 18.95 5.50 17.74
N GLY A 243 18.71 4.39 17.04
CA GLY A 243 17.47 3.62 17.18
C GLY A 243 16.22 4.25 16.55
N ARG A 244 16.37 5.29 15.73
CA ARG A 244 15.26 5.96 15.03
C ARG A 244 15.39 5.78 13.53
N ILE A 245 14.27 5.54 12.85
CA ILE A 245 14.22 5.54 11.39
C ILE A 245 14.30 6.99 10.90
N VAL A 246 15.35 7.28 10.13
CA VAL A 246 15.62 8.60 9.56
C VAL A 246 15.15 8.68 8.11
N ARG A 247 15.29 7.58 7.36
CA ARG A 247 14.91 7.50 5.95
C ARG A 247 14.52 6.07 5.58
N THR A 248 13.58 5.96 4.64
CA THR A 248 13.22 4.66 4.03
C THR A 248 13.50 4.70 2.54
N ARG A 249 14.19 3.68 2.02
CA ARG A 249 14.53 3.54 0.60
C ARG A 249 13.92 2.28 0.00
N ALA A 250 13.67 2.32 -1.31
CA ALA A 250 13.25 1.12 -2.03
C ALA A 250 14.41 0.11 -2.12
N SER A 251 14.09 -1.17 -2.27
CA SER A 251 15.09 -2.25 -2.40
C SER A 251 15.94 -2.16 -3.68
N ALA A 252 15.51 -1.39 -4.66
CA ALA A 252 16.28 -1.08 -5.87
C ALA A 252 16.36 0.44 -6.05
N MET A 253 17.53 0.94 -6.46
CA MET A 253 17.73 2.38 -6.69
C MET A 253 16.67 2.93 -7.66
N GLY A 254 15.97 3.98 -7.23
CA GLY A 254 14.86 4.59 -7.99
C GLY A 254 13.60 3.72 -8.03
N GLY A 255 13.52 2.66 -7.24
CA GLY A 255 12.34 1.84 -7.10
C GLY A 255 11.16 2.60 -6.50
N TYR A 256 9.97 2.06 -6.66
CA TYR A 256 8.76 2.66 -6.15
C TYR A 256 8.47 2.20 -4.71
N LEU A 257 8.23 3.17 -3.83
CA LEU A 257 7.50 2.99 -2.57
C LEU A 257 6.32 3.94 -2.57
N CYS A 258 5.16 3.51 -2.07
CA CYS A 258 4.07 4.46 -1.85
C CYS A 258 4.39 5.39 -0.68
N ALA A 259 3.63 6.48 -0.52
CA ALA A 259 3.83 7.44 0.58
C ALA A 259 3.85 6.75 1.95
N ARG A 260 3.00 5.75 2.18
CA ARG A 260 2.98 4.95 3.42
C ARG A 260 4.31 4.24 3.68
N GLY A 261 4.85 3.57 2.66
CA GLY A 261 6.13 2.87 2.77
C GLY A 261 7.32 3.81 2.89
N ARG A 262 7.24 4.99 2.28
CA ARG A 262 8.33 6.00 2.30
C ARG A 262 8.33 6.84 3.57
N PHE A 263 7.18 7.36 3.98
CA PHE A 263 7.06 8.37 5.04
C PHE A 263 6.24 7.92 6.24
N GLY A 264 5.58 6.77 6.16
CA GLY A 264 4.61 6.29 7.15
C GLY A 264 5.20 5.73 8.45
N TRP A 265 6.47 5.99 8.78
CA TRP A 265 7.16 5.36 9.91
C TRP A 265 7.28 6.26 11.16
N SER A 266 6.95 7.55 11.06
CA SER A 266 7.13 8.51 12.15
C SER A 266 6.25 8.21 13.37
N TYR A 267 5.15 7.46 13.23
CA TYR A 267 4.34 7.01 14.35
C TYR A 267 5.16 6.19 15.38
N LEU A 268 6.20 5.49 14.95
CA LEU A 268 7.08 4.71 15.84
C LEU A 268 7.78 5.60 16.89
N HIS A 269 8.00 6.85 16.54
CA HIS A 269 8.76 7.81 17.34
C HIS A 269 7.88 8.92 17.91
N SER A 270 6.56 8.75 17.85
CA SER A 270 5.60 9.69 18.43
C SER A 270 5.78 9.78 19.95
N PRO A 271 5.79 10.98 20.56
CA PRO A 271 5.84 11.15 22.00
C PRO A 271 4.60 10.60 22.73
N GLU A 272 3.49 10.42 22.02
CA GLU A 272 2.27 9.85 22.57
C GLU A 272 2.27 8.32 22.59
N ARG A 273 3.34 7.68 22.11
CA ARG A 273 3.44 6.24 22.11
C ARG A 273 3.49 5.67 23.53
N LEU A 274 2.71 4.64 23.78
CA LEU A 274 2.69 3.95 25.06
C LEU A 274 4.02 3.22 25.27
N THR A 275 4.65 3.51 26.40
CA THR A 275 5.92 2.86 26.83
C THR A 275 5.80 2.20 28.21
N ARG A 276 4.73 2.50 28.94
CA ARG A 276 4.43 1.96 30.27
C ARG A 276 2.99 1.44 30.31
N PRO A 277 2.72 0.37 31.04
CA PRO A 277 1.35 -0.10 31.27
C PRO A 277 0.51 0.97 32.00
N LEU A 278 -0.79 0.95 31.73
CA LEU A 278 -1.80 1.71 32.47
C LEU A 278 -2.81 0.75 33.08
N VAL A 279 -3.27 1.07 34.29
CA VAL A 279 -4.29 0.30 35.00
C VAL A 279 -5.40 1.24 35.44
N ARG A 280 -6.66 0.82 35.35
CA ARG A 280 -7.81 1.60 35.78
C ARG A 280 -7.93 1.58 37.31
N LYS A 281 -7.88 2.78 37.89
CA LYS A 281 -8.13 3.04 39.31
C LYS A 281 -9.08 4.24 39.41
N ASP A 282 -10.16 4.11 40.14
CA ASP A 282 -11.17 5.17 40.33
C ASP A 282 -11.59 5.84 38.99
N ASP A 283 -11.99 5.01 38.02
CA ASP A 283 -12.39 5.38 36.64
C ASP A 283 -11.31 6.08 35.79
N ARG A 284 -10.07 6.15 36.24
CA ARG A 284 -8.95 6.74 35.48
C ARG A 284 -7.88 5.72 35.17
N LEU A 285 -7.33 5.77 33.97
CA LEU A 285 -6.13 5.03 33.61
C LEU A 285 -4.91 5.72 34.20
N VAL A 286 -4.19 5.05 35.08
CA VAL A 286 -2.98 5.53 35.73
C VAL A 286 -1.77 4.67 35.37
N PRO A 287 -0.57 5.23 35.24
CA PRO A 287 0.65 4.47 35.00
C PRO A 287 0.90 3.41 36.07
N ALA A 288 1.26 2.21 35.67
CA ALA A 288 1.56 1.06 36.55
C ALA A 288 2.89 0.39 36.12
N GLY A 289 3.43 -0.40 37.06
CA GLY A 289 4.55 -1.29 36.76
C GLY A 289 4.13 -2.49 35.90
N TRP A 290 5.07 -3.05 35.14
CA TRP A 290 4.81 -4.24 34.33
C TRP A 290 4.34 -5.44 35.17
N ASP A 291 4.96 -5.67 36.33
CA ASP A 291 4.58 -6.79 37.19
C ASP A 291 3.17 -6.64 37.77
N GLU A 292 2.79 -5.42 38.18
CA GLU A 292 1.42 -5.10 38.64
C GLU A 292 0.40 -5.36 37.52
N ALA A 293 0.64 -4.79 36.34
CA ALA A 293 -0.28 -4.91 35.21
C ALA A 293 -0.43 -6.37 34.73
N LEU A 294 0.70 -7.10 34.64
CA LEU A 294 0.68 -8.52 34.23
C LEU A 294 0.04 -9.43 35.29
N ALA A 295 0.26 -9.15 36.57
CA ALA A 295 -0.36 -9.90 37.65
C ALA A 295 -1.88 -9.70 37.66
N LEU A 296 -2.35 -8.46 37.53
CA LEU A 296 -3.77 -8.12 37.42
C LEU A 296 -4.40 -8.78 36.20
N THR A 297 -3.74 -8.65 35.03
CA THR A 297 -4.23 -9.25 33.78
C THR A 297 -4.37 -10.77 33.89
N ALA A 298 -3.32 -11.48 34.31
CA ALA A 298 -3.35 -12.94 34.45
C ALA A 298 -4.36 -13.40 35.53
N GLY A 299 -4.39 -12.68 36.68
CA GLY A 299 -5.31 -12.97 37.75
C GLY A 299 -6.76 -12.88 37.31
N ARG A 300 -7.17 -11.76 36.73
CA ARG A 300 -8.56 -11.54 36.31
C ARG A 300 -8.99 -12.45 35.16
N LEU A 301 -8.17 -12.59 34.12
CA LEU A 301 -8.47 -13.47 32.99
C LEU A 301 -8.59 -14.94 33.47
N GLY A 302 -7.66 -15.39 34.33
CA GLY A 302 -7.70 -16.74 34.90
C GLY A 302 -8.86 -16.96 35.83
N GLU A 303 -9.25 -15.99 36.64
CA GLU A 303 -10.43 -16.04 37.51
C GLU A 303 -11.72 -16.20 36.69
N ILE A 304 -11.92 -15.34 35.70
CA ILE A 304 -13.11 -15.37 34.83
C ILE A 304 -13.19 -16.70 34.06
N ALA A 305 -12.05 -17.17 33.50
CA ALA A 305 -12.02 -18.45 32.81
C ALA A 305 -12.40 -19.63 33.74
N ARG A 306 -11.92 -19.64 34.99
CA ARG A 306 -12.28 -20.69 35.95
C ARG A 306 -13.74 -20.61 36.44
N THR A 307 -14.22 -19.38 36.68
CA THR A 307 -15.57 -19.17 37.27
C THR A 307 -16.69 -19.41 36.26
N TYR A 308 -16.52 -18.91 35.04
CA TYR A 308 -17.57 -18.95 34.03
C TYR A 308 -17.34 -19.99 32.93
N GLY A 309 -16.16 -20.62 32.95
CA GLY A 309 -15.83 -21.70 32.04
C GLY A 309 -15.51 -21.28 30.63
N ARG A 310 -15.64 -22.27 29.73
CA ARG A 310 -15.27 -22.12 28.30
C ARG A 310 -16.10 -21.06 27.62
N GLY A 311 -15.45 -20.20 26.81
CA GLY A 311 -16.09 -19.12 26.06
C GLY A 311 -16.28 -17.82 26.84
N ALA A 312 -15.99 -17.77 28.14
CA ALA A 312 -16.09 -16.54 28.93
C ALA A 312 -14.97 -15.53 28.63
N VAL A 313 -13.83 -16.00 28.13
CA VAL A 313 -12.68 -15.15 27.75
C VAL A 313 -12.45 -15.25 26.23
N GLY A 314 -12.29 -14.13 25.60
CA GLY A 314 -12.00 -14.04 24.16
C GLY A 314 -10.80 -13.18 23.82
N GLY A 315 -10.43 -13.16 22.56
CA GLY A 315 -9.35 -12.35 22.03
C GLY A 315 -9.67 -11.72 20.68
N ILE A 316 -9.12 -10.52 20.47
CA ILE A 316 -9.08 -9.87 19.15
C ILE A 316 -7.64 -9.53 18.85
N VAL A 317 -7.15 -9.90 17.65
CA VAL A 317 -5.78 -9.61 17.21
C VAL A 317 -5.76 -8.84 15.91
N GLY A 318 -4.96 -7.76 15.88
CA GLY A 318 -4.78 -6.91 14.71
C GLY A 318 -3.79 -7.47 13.69
N ALA A 319 -3.81 -6.89 12.52
CA ALA A 319 -2.99 -7.30 11.39
C ALA A 319 -1.58 -6.70 11.37
N MET A 320 -1.28 -5.73 12.24
CA MET A 320 0.04 -5.04 12.27
C MET A 320 1.04 -5.71 13.20
N VAL A 321 0.83 -6.97 13.52
CA VAL A 321 1.77 -7.82 14.28
C VAL A 321 2.31 -8.94 13.39
N SER A 322 3.43 -9.55 13.77
CA SER A 322 4.00 -10.66 13.01
C SER A 322 3.14 -11.91 13.10
N SER A 323 3.28 -12.81 12.11
CA SER A 323 2.53 -14.07 12.05
C SER A 323 2.77 -14.95 13.30
N GLU A 324 3.98 -14.90 13.86
CA GLU A 324 4.37 -15.62 15.08
C GLU A 324 3.62 -15.10 16.30
N VAL A 325 3.48 -13.77 16.40
CA VAL A 325 2.71 -13.12 17.47
C VAL A 325 1.23 -13.46 17.34
N VAL A 326 0.66 -13.41 16.13
CA VAL A 326 -0.74 -13.84 15.86
C VAL A 326 -0.95 -15.26 16.33
N ALA A 327 -0.09 -16.20 15.90
CA ALA A 327 -0.21 -17.61 16.27
C ALA A 327 -0.06 -17.84 17.79
N SER A 328 0.85 -17.11 18.43
CA SER A 328 1.04 -17.18 19.89
C SER A 328 -0.15 -16.64 20.65
N PHE A 329 -0.74 -15.54 20.19
CA PHE A 329 -1.94 -14.96 20.77
C PHE A 329 -3.16 -15.89 20.64
N CYS A 330 -3.39 -16.46 19.44
CA CYS A 330 -4.49 -17.41 19.23
C CYS A 330 -4.38 -18.62 20.17
N ARG A 331 -3.18 -19.17 20.35
CA ARG A 331 -2.94 -20.28 21.30
C ARG A 331 -3.14 -19.83 22.74
N PHE A 332 -2.63 -18.66 23.12
CA PHE A 332 -2.81 -18.14 24.46
C PHE A 332 -4.29 -18.07 24.85
N ILE A 333 -5.15 -17.59 23.97
CA ILE A 333 -6.59 -17.53 24.22
C ILE A 333 -7.23 -18.94 24.21
N ARG A 334 -6.98 -19.74 23.15
CA ARG A 334 -7.67 -21.05 22.98
C ARG A 334 -7.17 -22.10 23.94
N ASP A 335 -5.87 -22.29 24.01
CA ASP A 335 -5.29 -23.37 24.81
C ASP A 335 -5.03 -22.92 26.27
N GLY A 336 -4.64 -21.65 26.44
CA GLY A 336 -4.31 -21.10 27.75
C GLY A 336 -5.50 -20.70 28.57
N LEU A 337 -6.48 -20.03 28.01
CA LEU A 337 -7.67 -19.53 28.69
C LEU A 337 -8.94 -20.31 28.31
N GLN A 338 -8.81 -21.33 27.44
CA GLN A 338 -9.92 -22.13 26.91
C GLN A 338 -11.01 -21.24 26.27
N GLY A 339 -10.60 -20.12 25.65
CA GLY A 339 -11.47 -19.18 24.98
C GLY A 339 -11.86 -19.67 23.59
N ASP A 340 -13.14 -19.70 23.28
CA ASP A 340 -13.64 -20.12 21.97
C ASP A 340 -13.70 -18.97 20.97
N TYR A 341 -13.71 -17.71 21.45
CA TYR A 341 -13.77 -16.53 20.62
C TYR A 341 -12.37 -15.95 20.39
N VAL A 342 -11.86 -16.08 19.16
CA VAL A 342 -10.69 -15.36 18.68
C VAL A 342 -11.02 -14.74 17.33
N ASP A 343 -10.92 -13.43 17.23
CA ASP A 343 -11.34 -12.68 16.06
C ASP A 343 -10.30 -11.64 15.62
N SER A 344 -10.52 -11.04 14.47
CA SER A 344 -9.69 -9.98 13.88
C SER A 344 -10.50 -9.18 12.86
N ILE A 345 -9.89 -8.14 12.33
CA ILE A 345 -10.45 -7.37 11.20
C ILE A 345 -10.78 -8.25 9.97
N LEU A 346 -10.17 -9.44 9.86
CA LEU A 346 -10.38 -10.38 8.76
C LEU A 346 -11.86 -10.72 8.53
N GLN A 347 -12.66 -10.81 9.59
CA GLN A 347 -14.10 -11.09 9.50
C GLN A 347 -14.83 -10.05 8.61
N PHE A 348 -14.38 -8.80 8.63
CA PHE A 348 -14.95 -7.68 7.88
C PHE A 348 -14.13 -7.31 6.66
N ALA A 349 -12.89 -7.79 6.57
CA ALA A 349 -11.94 -7.51 5.51
C ALA A 349 -11.83 -8.67 4.51
N GLY A 350 -12.97 -9.26 4.11
CA GLY A 350 -13.03 -10.21 3.00
C GLY A 350 -12.71 -11.66 3.35
N LEU A 351 -12.97 -12.13 4.56
CA LEU A 351 -12.80 -13.54 4.95
C LEU A 351 -13.37 -14.55 3.95
N PRO A 352 -14.62 -14.40 3.42
CA PRO A 352 -15.16 -15.34 2.45
C PRO A 352 -14.34 -15.41 1.16
N VAL A 353 -13.93 -14.26 0.62
CA VAL A 353 -13.13 -14.19 -0.60
C VAL A 353 -11.73 -14.76 -0.38
N LEU A 354 -11.09 -14.42 0.74
CA LEU A 354 -9.76 -14.95 1.08
C LEU A 354 -9.80 -16.47 1.28
N GLY A 355 -10.85 -16.99 1.91
CA GLY A 355 -11.07 -18.43 2.04
C GLY A 355 -11.11 -19.13 0.67
N GLU A 356 -11.84 -18.58 -0.28
CA GLU A 356 -11.90 -19.10 -1.65
C GLU A 356 -10.56 -18.96 -2.39
N VAL A 357 -9.87 -17.83 -2.24
CA VAL A 357 -8.51 -17.65 -2.80
C VAL A 357 -7.56 -18.73 -2.27
N VAL A 358 -7.55 -18.98 -0.96
CA VAL A 358 -6.68 -20.01 -0.36
C VAL A 358 -7.12 -21.43 -0.80
N ARG A 359 -8.41 -21.69 -0.89
CA ARG A 359 -8.94 -23.00 -1.33
C ARG A 359 -8.57 -23.30 -2.78
N LEU A 360 -8.71 -22.31 -3.68
CA LEU A 360 -8.52 -22.50 -5.12
C LEU A 360 -7.05 -22.38 -5.56
N LEU A 361 -6.30 -21.48 -4.96
CA LEU A 361 -4.95 -21.12 -5.38
C LEU A 361 -3.88 -21.66 -4.41
N GLY A 362 -4.27 -22.12 -3.23
CA GLY A 362 -3.31 -22.55 -2.20
C GLY A 362 -2.43 -21.40 -1.71
N SER A 363 -1.21 -21.74 -1.26
CA SER A 363 -0.22 -20.75 -0.80
C SER A 363 0.47 -20.02 -1.97
N ASP A 364 0.71 -20.71 -3.09
CA ASP A 364 1.65 -20.28 -4.13
C ASP A 364 1.00 -20.07 -5.50
N GLY A 365 -0.30 -20.29 -5.62
CA GLY A 365 -1.02 -20.20 -6.91
C GLY A 365 -1.51 -18.81 -7.29
N CYS A 366 -1.19 -17.75 -6.52
CA CYS A 366 -1.52 -16.38 -6.89
C CYS A 366 -0.56 -15.83 -7.96
N ALA A 367 -1.04 -14.89 -8.76
CA ALA A 367 -0.17 -14.12 -9.64
C ALA A 367 0.84 -13.31 -8.84
N THR A 368 2.03 -13.16 -9.39
CA THR A 368 3.09 -12.31 -8.83
C THR A 368 3.04 -10.89 -9.40
N LEU A 369 3.85 -9.98 -8.85
CA LEU A 369 4.02 -8.64 -9.41
C LEU A 369 4.64 -8.66 -10.81
N GLU A 370 5.48 -9.65 -11.09
CA GLU A 370 6.06 -9.90 -12.40
C GLU A 370 5.00 -10.37 -13.40
N ASP A 371 4.07 -11.23 -12.99
CA ASP A 371 2.95 -11.65 -13.83
C ASP A 371 2.07 -10.49 -14.25
N ILE A 372 1.80 -9.54 -13.33
CA ILE A 372 1.10 -8.30 -13.65
C ILE A 372 1.88 -7.47 -14.67
N ALA A 373 3.20 -7.32 -14.51
CA ALA A 373 4.04 -6.53 -15.40
C ALA A 373 4.18 -7.15 -16.81
N GLU A 374 4.02 -8.46 -16.90
CA GLU A 374 4.14 -9.25 -18.16
C GLU A 374 2.78 -9.59 -18.78
N ALA A 375 1.69 -9.20 -18.15
CA ALA A 375 0.36 -9.50 -18.66
C ALA A 375 0.11 -8.84 -20.02
N GLY A 376 -0.53 -9.58 -20.93
CA GLY A 376 -1.07 -9.06 -22.17
C GLY A 376 -2.47 -8.49 -22.01
N VAL A 377 -3.22 -8.97 -20.99
CA VAL A 377 -4.54 -8.46 -20.61
C VAL A 377 -4.59 -8.33 -19.10
N LEU A 378 -5.00 -7.16 -18.59
CA LEU A 378 -5.23 -6.90 -17.18
C LEU A 378 -6.69 -6.55 -16.94
N LEU A 379 -7.35 -7.28 -16.03
CA LEU A 379 -8.64 -6.86 -15.46
C LEU A 379 -8.39 -6.35 -14.05
N VAL A 380 -8.63 -5.07 -13.81
CA VAL A 380 -8.52 -4.42 -12.49
C VAL A 380 -9.91 -4.12 -11.96
N ILE A 381 -10.24 -4.64 -10.77
CA ILE A 381 -11.56 -4.51 -10.17
C ILE A 381 -11.49 -3.60 -8.95
N GLY A 382 -12.28 -2.51 -8.97
CA GLY A 382 -12.43 -1.56 -7.87
C GLY A 382 -11.16 -0.75 -7.57
N ASP A 383 -11.01 -0.33 -6.31
CA ASP A 383 -9.97 0.58 -5.81
C ASP A 383 -8.67 -0.10 -5.37
N VAL A 384 -8.41 -1.30 -5.88
CA VAL A 384 -7.25 -2.13 -5.44
C VAL A 384 -5.91 -1.39 -5.55
N VAL A 385 -5.75 -0.50 -6.52
CA VAL A 385 -4.51 0.27 -6.69
C VAL A 385 -4.36 1.36 -5.62
N ASP A 386 -5.44 1.95 -5.13
CA ASP A 386 -5.39 2.91 -4.02
C ASP A 386 -5.16 2.19 -2.69
N ARG A 387 -5.68 0.95 -2.52
CA ARG A 387 -5.38 0.07 -1.38
C ARG A 387 -3.94 -0.40 -1.39
N VAL A 388 -3.42 -0.76 -2.57
CA VAL A 388 -2.09 -1.34 -2.77
C VAL A 388 -1.34 -0.57 -3.86
N PRO A 389 -0.85 0.67 -3.57
CA PRO A 389 -0.29 1.54 -4.60
C PRO A 389 0.94 0.98 -5.32
N GLY A 390 1.63 0.01 -4.73
CA GLY A 390 2.75 -0.70 -5.36
C GLY A 390 2.39 -1.50 -6.62
N LEU A 391 1.10 -1.69 -6.90
CA LEU A 391 0.61 -2.30 -8.15
C LEU A 391 0.72 -1.35 -9.34
N TRP A 392 0.59 -0.03 -9.12
CA TRP A 392 0.57 0.94 -10.21
C TRP A 392 1.80 0.90 -11.13
N PRO A 393 3.03 0.86 -10.63
CA PRO A 393 4.21 0.73 -11.49
C PRO A 393 4.20 -0.54 -12.36
N ARG A 394 3.64 -1.65 -11.87
CA ARG A 394 3.55 -2.93 -12.59
C ARG A 394 2.50 -2.86 -13.70
N ILE A 395 1.35 -2.24 -13.42
CA ILE A 395 0.32 -1.97 -14.43
C ILE A 395 0.88 -1.05 -15.53
N LYS A 396 1.60 0.03 -15.16
CA LYS A 396 2.28 0.90 -16.14
C LYS A 396 3.33 0.17 -16.98
N GLU A 397 4.02 -0.82 -16.41
CA GLU A 397 4.95 -1.66 -17.16
C GLU A 397 4.23 -2.52 -18.21
N ALA A 398 3.13 -3.17 -17.82
CA ALA A 398 2.31 -3.95 -18.75
C ALA A 398 1.76 -3.07 -19.90
N LEU A 399 1.23 -1.88 -19.56
CA LEU A 399 0.74 -0.92 -20.58
C LEU A 399 1.84 -0.50 -21.57
N ARG A 400 3.07 -0.26 -21.10
CA ARG A 400 4.22 0.06 -21.98
C ARG A 400 4.62 -1.11 -22.88
N ARG A 401 4.28 -2.33 -22.50
CA ARG A 401 4.47 -3.54 -23.33
C ARG A 401 3.31 -3.81 -24.27
N GLY A 402 2.27 -2.96 -24.25
CA GLY A 402 1.09 -3.08 -25.12
C GLY A 402 -0.06 -3.88 -24.53
N ALA A 403 -0.10 -4.09 -23.22
CA ALA A 403 -1.20 -4.78 -22.55
C ALA A 403 -2.53 -4.04 -22.72
N THR A 404 -3.63 -4.79 -22.86
CA THR A 404 -5.00 -4.28 -22.78
C THR A 404 -5.41 -4.19 -21.32
N LEU A 405 -5.69 -2.97 -20.83
CA LEU A 405 -6.18 -2.69 -19.49
C LEU A 405 -7.70 -2.56 -19.48
N ILE A 406 -8.38 -3.47 -18.81
CA ILE A 406 -9.81 -3.46 -18.53
C ILE A 406 -9.98 -3.03 -17.07
N VAL A 407 -10.80 -2.03 -16.81
CA VAL A 407 -11.08 -1.54 -15.46
C VAL A 407 -12.56 -1.62 -15.17
N LEU A 408 -12.92 -2.29 -14.08
CA LEU A 408 -14.25 -2.38 -13.55
C LEU A 408 -14.32 -1.54 -12.28
N ASP A 409 -14.80 -0.32 -12.37
CA ASP A 409 -14.99 0.60 -11.24
C ASP A 409 -16.02 1.68 -11.63
N PHE A 410 -16.87 2.06 -10.71
CA PHE A 410 -17.81 3.16 -10.91
C PHE A 410 -17.13 4.53 -10.86
N ARG A 411 -15.95 4.64 -10.24
CA ARG A 411 -15.16 5.88 -10.12
C ARG A 411 -14.18 6.05 -11.27
N GLN A 412 -14.04 7.29 -11.72
CA GLN A 412 -13.00 7.66 -12.69
C GLN A 412 -11.65 7.91 -11.97
N ASN A 413 -11.15 6.89 -11.29
CA ASN A 413 -9.82 6.93 -10.65
C ASN A 413 -8.68 6.93 -11.68
N ARG A 414 -7.42 6.99 -11.22
CA ARG A 414 -6.24 7.02 -12.12
C ARG A 414 -6.11 5.79 -13.02
N VAL A 415 -6.57 4.62 -12.54
CA VAL A 415 -6.50 3.38 -13.31
C VAL A 415 -7.56 3.37 -14.41
N ALA A 416 -8.79 3.82 -14.09
CA ALA A 416 -9.87 3.99 -15.04
C ALA A 416 -9.52 5.00 -16.15
N ARG A 417 -8.81 6.08 -15.82
CA ARG A 417 -8.30 7.05 -16.84
C ARG A 417 -7.27 6.45 -17.79
N ALA A 418 -6.55 5.41 -17.37
CA ALA A 418 -5.56 4.72 -18.20
C ALA A 418 -6.12 3.49 -18.92
N ALA A 419 -7.38 3.12 -18.68
CA ALA A 419 -8.01 1.93 -19.23
C ALA A 419 -8.20 2.01 -20.75
N ASN A 420 -7.98 0.90 -21.44
CA ASN A 420 -8.43 0.69 -22.80
C ASN A 420 -9.94 0.45 -22.84
N ILE A 421 -10.44 -0.34 -21.86
CA ILE A 421 -11.86 -0.65 -21.69
C ILE A 421 -12.24 -0.28 -20.25
N TRP A 422 -13.07 0.75 -20.08
CA TRP A 422 -13.59 1.11 -18.76
C TRP A 422 -15.06 0.68 -18.64
N LEU A 423 -15.26 -0.33 -17.80
CA LEU A 423 -16.56 -0.88 -17.44
C LEU A 423 -17.10 -0.10 -16.23
N ARG A 424 -17.73 1.04 -16.48
CA ARG A 424 -18.28 1.91 -15.44
C ARG A 424 -19.60 1.33 -14.95
N CYS A 425 -19.54 0.42 -13.99
CA CYS A 425 -20.71 -0.23 -13.44
C CYS A 425 -21.44 0.64 -12.40
N ARG A 426 -22.70 0.32 -12.13
CA ARG A 426 -23.40 0.81 -10.95
C ARG A 426 -22.82 0.13 -9.72
N PRO A 427 -22.58 0.86 -8.60
CA PRO A 427 -22.09 0.25 -7.36
C PRO A 427 -23.01 -0.89 -6.90
N GLY A 428 -22.41 -2.02 -6.46
CA GLY A 428 -23.15 -3.23 -6.06
C GLY A 428 -23.52 -4.17 -7.20
N THR A 429 -23.22 -3.84 -8.46
CA THR A 429 -23.49 -4.70 -9.62
C THR A 429 -22.23 -5.36 -10.20
N GLU A 430 -21.12 -5.26 -9.52
CA GLU A 430 -19.80 -5.76 -9.96
C GLU A 430 -19.82 -7.27 -10.21
N ALA A 431 -20.44 -8.05 -9.33
CA ALA A 431 -20.55 -9.49 -9.47
C ALA A 431 -21.41 -9.87 -10.68
N ALA A 432 -22.55 -9.19 -10.89
CA ALA A 432 -23.43 -9.40 -12.02
C ALA A 432 -22.71 -9.08 -13.34
N LEU A 433 -21.95 -8.01 -13.39
CA LEU A 433 -21.15 -7.63 -14.56
C LEU A 433 -20.08 -8.67 -14.90
N LEU A 434 -19.35 -9.18 -13.90
CA LEU A 434 -18.39 -10.27 -14.09
C LEU A 434 -19.07 -11.54 -14.57
N GLY A 435 -20.28 -11.83 -14.07
CA GLY A 435 -21.12 -12.90 -14.56
C GLY A 435 -21.53 -12.72 -16.03
N GLN A 436 -21.92 -11.52 -16.44
CA GLN A 436 -22.24 -11.21 -17.84
C GLN A 436 -21.03 -11.39 -18.76
N ILE A 437 -19.82 -10.98 -18.33
CA ILE A 437 -18.56 -11.24 -19.06
C ILE A 437 -18.33 -12.75 -19.21
N LEU A 438 -18.51 -13.51 -18.13
CA LEU A 438 -18.37 -14.97 -18.14
C LEU A 438 -19.37 -15.62 -19.11
N ALA A 439 -20.63 -15.19 -19.11
CA ALA A 439 -21.66 -15.69 -20.02
C ALA A 439 -21.25 -15.48 -21.47
N TRP A 440 -20.71 -14.33 -21.85
CA TRP A 440 -20.18 -14.07 -23.18
C TRP A 440 -19.02 -15.00 -23.55
N ILE A 441 -18.05 -15.21 -22.65
CA ILE A 441 -16.91 -16.11 -22.85
C ILE A 441 -17.38 -17.54 -23.13
N VAL A 442 -18.43 -17.98 -22.43
CA VAL A 442 -19.00 -19.31 -22.62
C VAL A 442 -19.77 -19.41 -23.95
N ARG A 443 -20.61 -18.42 -24.28
CA ARG A 443 -21.38 -18.38 -25.54
C ARG A 443 -20.45 -18.40 -26.74
N GLU A 444 -19.30 -17.72 -26.70
CA GLU A 444 -18.32 -17.72 -27.78
C GLU A 444 -17.39 -18.94 -27.75
N SER A 445 -17.63 -19.93 -26.90
CA SER A 445 -16.85 -21.16 -26.76
C SER A 445 -15.35 -20.91 -26.42
N ARG A 446 -15.06 -19.80 -25.75
CA ARG A 446 -13.72 -19.42 -25.29
C ARG A 446 -13.42 -19.90 -23.86
N CYS A 447 -14.28 -20.74 -23.31
CA CYS A 447 -14.20 -21.24 -21.95
C CYS A 447 -13.36 -22.51 -21.87
N ASN A 448 -12.47 -22.60 -20.88
CA ASN A 448 -11.75 -23.82 -20.52
C ASN A 448 -12.62 -24.69 -19.59
N ARG A 449 -13.46 -25.55 -20.17
CA ARG A 449 -14.41 -26.41 -19.43
C ARG A 449 -13.69 -27.38 -18.48
N GLN A 450 -12.49 -27.86 -18.85
CA GLN A 450 -11.72 -28.77 -18.00
C GLN A 450 -11.18 -28.08 -16.74
N ALA A 451 -10.66 -26.85 -16.88
CA ALA A 451 -10.21 -26.05 -15.74
C ALA A 451 -11.36 -25.75 -14.78
N LEU A 452 -12.55 -25.42 -15.30
CA LEU A 452 -13.75 -25.20 -14.49
C LEU A 452 -14.18 -26.44 -13.74
N ALA A 453 -14.24 -27.59 -14.38
CA ALA A 453 -14.62 -28.86 -13.74
C ALA A 453 -13.64 -29.26 -12.63
N CYS A 454 -12.34 -29.00 -12.81
CA CYS A 454 -11.33 -29.24 -11.78
C CYS A 454 -11.46 -28.27 -10.59
N THR A 455 -11.86 -27.03 -10.86
CA THR A 455 -11.95 -25.95 -9.84
C THR A 455 -13.23 -26.05 -9.02
N PHE A 456 -14.33 -26.50 -9.64
CA PHE A 456 -15.68 -26.61 -9.05
C PHE A 456 -16.31 -27.98 -9.34
N PRO A 457 -15.79 -29.06 -8.74
CA PRO A 457 -16.29 -30.41 -9.03
C PRO A 457 -17.76 -30.63 -8.61
N ASP A 458 -18.22 -29.92 -7.57
CA ASP A 458 -19.56 -30.07 -6.99
C ASP A 458 -20.58 -29.03 -7.50
N ALA A 459 -20.10 -27.90 -8.01
CA ALA A 459 -20.97 -26.89 -8.57
C ALA A 459 -21.25 -27.24 -10.02
N GLY A 460 -22.46 -27.67 -10.32
CA GLY A 460 -22.87 -27.80 -11.71
C GLY A 460 -22.63 -26.47 -12.42
N PHE A 461 -21.57 -26.37 -13.22
CA PHE A 461 -21.24 -25.19 -14.04
C PHE A 461 -22.46 -24.64 -14.80
N GLU A 462 -23.31 -25.53 -15.28
CA GLU A 462 -24.63 -25.24 -15.88
C GLU A 462 -25.55 -24.47 -14.91
N GLN A 463 -25.46 -24.73 -13.62
CA GLN A 463 -26.25 -24.04 -12.60
C GLN A 463 -25.73 -22.60 -12.37
N VAL A 464 -24.43 -22.39 -12.37
CA VAL A 464 -23.80 -21.06 -12.29
C VAL A 464 -24.16 -20.24 -13.53
N LEU A 465 -24.06 -20.84 -14.72
CA LEU A 465 -24.46 -20.20 -15.95
C LEU A 465 -25.94 -19.83 -15.99
N ARG A 466 -26.83 -20.76 -15.59
CA ARG A 466 -28.26 -20.48 -15.51
C ARG A 466 -28.59 -19.36 -14.54
N ALA A 467 -27.90 -19.30 -13.39
CA ALA A 467 -28.08 -18.21 -12.44
C ALA A 467 -27.64 -16.86 -13.05
N VAL A 468 -26.49 -16.83 -13.73
CA VAL A 468 -25.99 -15.63 -14.43
C VAL A 468 -26.89 -15.21 -15.60
N GLU A 469 -27.46 -16.15 -16.32
CA GLU A 469 -28.37 -15.87 -17.45
C GLU A 469 -29.77 -15.46 -16.98
N ALA A 470 -30.22 -15.94 -15.82
CA ALA A 470 -31.54 -15.62 -15.24
C ALA A 470 -31.60 -14.19 -14.66
N GLU A 471 -30.51 -13.71 -14.09
CA GLU A 471 -30.42 -12.36 -13.54
C GLU A 471 -29.92 -11.35 -14.59
N ARG A 472 -30.83 -10.80 -15.38
CA ARG A 472 -30.57 -9.61 -16.23
C ARG A 472 -30.50 -8.35 -15.35
N VAL A 473 -29.45 -8.25 -14.52
CA VAL A 473 -29.20 -7.04 -13.75
C VAL A 473 -28.69 -5.94 -14.68
N ASP A 474 -29.33 -4.78 -14.64
CA ASP A 474 -28.83 -3.60 -15.34
C ASP A 474 -27.58 -3.06 -14.59
N THR A 475 -26.42 -3.38 -15.12
CA THR A 475 -25.13 -2.94 -14.57
C THR A 475 -24.77 -1.52 -14.97
N GLY A 476 -25.53 -0.88 -15.86
CA GLY A 476 -25.22 0.43 -16.43
C GLY A 476 -24.11 0.40 -17.50
N VAL A 477 -23.56 -0.78 -17.82
CA VAL A 477 -22.51 -0.95 -18.83
C VAL A 477 -23.11 -1.42 -20.15
N ARG A 478 -22.66 -0.83 -21.26
CA ARG A 478 -23.13 -1.20 -22.59
C ARG A 478 -22.66 -2.61 -22.97
N GLU A 479 -23.52 -3.33 -23.67
CA GLU A 479 -23.28 -4.73 -24.07
C GLU A 479 -22.06 -4.88 -24.97
N ASP A 480 -21.79 -3.91 -25.85
CA ASP A 480 -20.62 -3.92 -26.72
C ASP A 480 -19.30 -3.88 -25.91
N ALA A 481 -19.22 -3.08 -24.85
CA ALA A 481 -18.07 -3.02 -23.95
C ALA A 481 -17.89 -4.32 -23.15
N ILE A 482 -19.00 -4.94 -22.71
CA ILE A 482 -18.97 -6.24 -22.03
C ILE A 482 -18.41 -7.31 -22.96
N ARG A 483 -18.86 -7.34 -24.22
CA ARG A 483 -18.39 -8.29 -25.24
C ARG A 483 -16.92 -8.07 -25.60
N GLU A 484 -16.48 -6.82 -25.72
CA GLU A 484 -15.08 -6.48 -25.97
C GLU A 484 -14.17 -6.96 -24.82
N ALA A 485 -14.58 -6.73 -23.58
CA ALA A 485 -13.88 -7.25 -22.39
C ALA A 485 -13.84 -8.78 -22.36
N ALA A 486 -14.97 -9.43 -22.68
CA ALA A 486 -15.05 -10.89 -22.75
C ALA A 486 -14.14 -11.46 -23.84
N ALA A 487 -14.06 -10.81 -25.01
CA ALA A 487 -13.18 -11.22 -26.10
C ALA A 487 -11.70 -11.13 -25.70
N ALA A 488 -11.29 -10.05 -25.04
CA ALA A 488 -9.91 -9.87 -24.57
C ALA A 488 -9.53 -10.87 -23.47
N LEU A 489 -10.40 -11.09 -22.48
CA LEU A 489 -10.17 -12.01 -21.38
C LEU A 489 -10.22 -13.48 -21.80
N GLY A 490 -11.07 -13.81 -22.78
CA GLY A 490 -11.24 -15.15 -23.33
C GLY A 490 -10.20 -15.55 -24.39
N ASP A 491 -9.24 -14.66 -24.73
CA ASP A 491 -8.16 -15.00 -25.68
C ASP A 491 -7.20 -16.01 -25.03
N PRO A 492 -7.12 -17.26 -25.53
CA PRO A 492 -6.27 -18.29 -24.95
C PRO A 492 -4.77 -18.00 -25.12
N LEU A 493 -4.38 -17.15 -26.06
CA LEU A 493 -2.99 -16.79 -26.33
C LEU A 493 -2.50 -15.63 -25.45
N ALA A 494 -3.40 -14.83 -24.92
CA ALA A 494 -3.03 -13.71 -24.06
C ALA A 494 -2.76 -14.18 -22.63
N LYS A 495 -1.66 -13.71 -22.00
CA LYS A 495 -1.43 -13.84 -20.56
C LYS A 495 -2.36 -12.84 -19.86
N ALA A 496 -3.50 -13.30 -19.35
CA ALA A 496 -4.44 -12.44 -18.62
C ALA A 496 -4.25 -12.56 -17.10
N VAL A 497 -4.28 -11.43 -16.38
CA VAL A 497 -4.22 -11.37 -14.92
C VAL A 497 -5.39 -10.53 -14.40
N ILE A 498 -6.10 -11.08 -13.42
CA ILE A 498 -7.21 -10.41 -12.72
C ILE A 498 -6.69 -9.89 -11.37
N VAL A 499 -6.84 -8.60 -11.13
CA VAL A 499 -6.36 -7.90 -9.93
C VAL A 499 -7.56 -7.30 -9.20
N PHE A 500 -7.78 -7.71 -7.96
CA PHE A 500 -8.87 -7.20 -7.14
C PHE A 500 -8.45 -7.05 -5.66
N ALA A 501 -9.20 -6.25 -4.88
CA ALA A 501 -8.99 -6.12 -3.45
C ALA A 501 -9.85 -7.12 -2.68
N VAL A 502 -9.22 -7.96 -1.85
CA VAL A 502 -9.91 -8.91 -0.97
C VAL A 502 -10.77 -8.17 0.06
N ASP A 503 -10.21 -7.08 0.61
CA ASP A 503 -10.79 -6.27 1.69
C ASP A 503 -11.63 -5.06 1.19
N GLY A 504 -11.97 -5.02 -0.07
CA GLY A 504 -12.69 -3.88 -0.67
C GLY A 504 -13.77 -4.23 -1.67
N ALA A 505 -13.70 -5.40 -2.27
CA ALA A 505 -14.75 -5.88 -3.16
C ALA A 505 -15.86 -6.57 -2.34
N ALA A 506 -17.09 -6.44 -2.79
CA ALA A 506 -18.15 -7.32 -2.30
C ALA A 506 -17.69 -8.78 -2.42
N PRO A 507 -17.95 -9.64 -1.44
CA PRO A 507 -17.51 -11.05 -1.49
C PRO A 507 -17.91 -11.75 -2.78
N GLU A 508 -19.09 -11.41 -3.31
CA GLU A 508 -19.63 -11.96 -4.55
C GLU A 508 -18.80 -11.54 -5.78
N ALA A 509 -18.30 -10.30 -5.82
CA ALA A 509 -17.45 -9.84 -6.92
C ALA A 509 -16.08 -10.55 -6.90
N GLY A 510 -15.49 -10.75 -5.73
CA GLY A 510 -14.26 -11.54 -5.57
C GLY A 510 -14.44 -12.99 -6.02
N GLN A 511 -15.55 -13.61 -5.65
CA GLN A 511 -15.90 -14.97 -6.07
C GLN A 511 -16.13 -15.05 -7.59
N ALA A 512 -16.87 -14.09 -8.16
CA ALA A 512 -17.09 -14.02 -9.60
C ALA A 512 -15.78 -13.83 -10.39
N ALA A 513 -14.83 -13.05 -9.84
CA ALA A 513 -13.49 -12.90 -10.41
C ALA A 513 -12.71 -14.23 -10.45
N LEU A 514 -12.81 -15.04 -9.39
CA LEU A 514 -12.21 -16.38 -9.33
C LEU A 514 -12.84 -17.35 -10.32
N TYR A 515 -14.16 -17.30 -10.48
CA TYR A 515 -14.88 -18.10 -11.50
C TYR A 515 -14.45 -17.71 -12.92
N LEU A 516 -14.33 -16.40 -13.17
CA LEU A 516 -13.85 -15.89 -14.46
C LEU A 516 -12.41 -16.35 -14.74
N ALA A 517 -11.52 -16.30 -13.76
CA ALA A 517 -10.14 -16.80 -13.89
C ALA A 517 -10.11 -18.29 -14.19
N SER A 518 -10.94 -19.08 -13.50
CA SER A 518 -11.04 -20.53 -13.73
C SER A 518 -11.58 -20.84 -15.12
N ALA A 519 -12.65 -20.14 -15.53
CA ALA A 519 -13.29 -20.33 -16.84
C ALA A 519 -12.34 -20.02 -18.00
N THR A 520 -11.42 -19.10 -17.81
CA THR A 520 -10.42 -18.72 -18.81
C THR A 520 -9.12 -19.53 -18.70
N GLY A 521 -9.07 -20.52 -17.79
CA GLY A 521 -7.88 -21.36 -17.58
C GLY A 521 -6.70 -20.61 -16.96
N ARG A 522 -6.97 -19.55 -16.17
CA ARG A 522 -5.95 -18.69 -15.55
C ARG A 522 -5.66 -19.04 -14.08
N VAL A 523 -6.14 -20.16 -13.61
CA VAL A 523 -5.84 -20.70 -12.28
C VAL A 523 -4.93 -21.93 -12.46
N PRO A 524 -3.75 -21.97 -11.80
CA PRO A 524 -3.09 -20.94 -10.98
C PRO A 524 -2.39 -19.83 -11.80
N GLY A 525 -1.94 -18.77 -11.11
CA GLY A 525 -1.07 -17.72 -11.68
C GLY A 525 -1.77 -16.54 -12.35
N GLY A 526 -3.09 -16.58 -12.53
CA GLY A 526 -3.84 -15.50 -13.20
C GLY A 526 -4.63 -14.57 -12.28
N VAL A 527 -4.47 -14.67 -10.96
CA VAL A 527 -5.21 -13.86 -9.99
C VAL A 527 -4.29 -13.24 -8.97
N PHE A 528 -4.34 -11.92 -8.79
CA PHE A 528 -3.64 -11.19 -7.73
C PHE A 528 -4.64 -10.58 -6.73
N PRO A 529 -4.76 -11.13 -5.52
CA PRO A 529 -5.59 -10.59 -4.46
C PRO A 529 -4.84 -9.50 -3.67
N GLY A 530 -5.20 -8.23 -3.84
CA GLY A 530 -4.65 -7.12 -3.06
C GLY A 530 -5.36 -6.94 -1.72
N ALA A 531 -4.71 -6.31 -0.74
CA ALA A 531 -5.32 -5.93 0.53
C ALA A 531 -4.65 -4.68 1.12
N ILE A 532 -5.44 -3.74 1.68
CA ILE A 532 -4.89 -2.65 2.49
C ILE A 532 -4.46 -3.15 3.86
N VAL A 533 -5.14 -4.17 4.39
CA VAL A 533 -4.83 -4.79 5.68
C VAL A 533 -3.57 -5.64 5.52
N PRO A 534 -2.50 -5.36 6.30
CA PRO A 534 -1.27 -6.15 6.23
C PRO A 534 -1.49 -7.52 6.90
N ASN A 535 -0.61 -8.48 6.58
CA ASN A 535 -0.59 -9.82 7.20
C ASN A 535 -1.96 -10.54 7.25
N LEU A 536 -2.88 -10.21 6.33
CA LEU A 536 -4.25 -10.75 6.32
C LEU A 536 -4.25 -12.28 6.18
N ARG A 537 -3.35 -12.84 5.34
CA ARG A 537 -3.16 -14.28 5.23
C ARG A 537 -2.56 -14.91 6.49
N GLY A 538 -1.69 -14.19 7.22
CA GLY A 538 -1.17 -14.66 8.50
C GLY A 538 -2.27 -14.80 9.56
N LEU A 539 -3.21 -13.85 9.62
CA LEU A 539 -4.42 -13.95 10.46
C LEU A 539 -5.27 -15.17 10.07
N PHE A 540 -5.50 -15.36 8.77
CA PHE A 540 -6.26 -16.50 8.26
C PHE A 540 -5.60 -17.85 8.61
N GLN A 541 -4.31 -17.99 8.39
CA GLN A 541 -3.54 -19.20 8.68
C GLN A 541 -3.53 -19.56 10.18
N ALA A 542 -3.51 -18.54 11.05
CA ALA A 542 -3.60 -18.73 12.49
C ALA A 542 -5.05 -18.98 12.98
N GLY A 543 -6.04 -18.91 12.08
CA GLY A 543 -7.44 -19.05 12.42
C GLY A 543 -7.97 -17.88 13.27
N ALA A 544 -7.43 -16.67 13.10
CA ALA A 544 -7.86 -15.49 13.85
C ALA A 544 -9.17 -14.92 13.30
N PHE A 545 -10.21 -15.74 13.29
CA PHE A 545 -11.57 -15.39 12.89
C PHE A 545 -12.57 -16.24 13.67
N ALA A 546 -13.65 -15.61 14.12
CA ALA A 546 -14.73 -16.28 14.87
C ALA A 546 -15.65 -17.04 13.90
N ALA A 547 -16.07 -18.23 14.33
CA ALA A 547 -17.12 -18.99 13.66
C ALA A 547 -18.45 -18.74 14.38
N GLY A 548 -19.43 -18.10 13.69
CA GLY A 548 -20.79 -17.94 14.23
C GLY A 548 -21.04 -16.62 14.99
N ASP A 549 -22.23 -16.55 15.66
CA ASP A 549 -22.73 -15.34 16.32
C ASP A 549 -22.24 -15.13 17.77
N ASN A 550 -21.24 -15.89 18.22
CA ASN A 550 -20.78 -15.90 19.63
C ASN A 550 -19.77 -14.79 19.98
N GLY A 551 -19.61 -13.76 19.14
CA GLY A 551 -18.63 -12.70 19.34
C GLY A 551 -19.17 -11.41 19.96
N ILE A 552 -18.46 -10.29 19.71
CA ILE A 552 -18.90 -8.95 20.14
C ILE A 552 -20.26 -8.54 19.56
N TYR A 553 -20.71 -9.19 18.48
CA TYR A 553 -22.02 -8.92 17.86
C TYR A 553 -23.11 -9.89 18.29
N GLY A 554 -22.79 -10.97 19.03
CA GLY A 554 -23.76 -11.94 19.49
C GLY A 554 -24.65 -11.40 20.59
N ASN A 555 -25.97 -11.55 20.48
CA ASN A 555 -26.92 -11.14 21.52
C ASN A 555 -26.86 -12.04 22.76
N GLU A 556 -26.47 -13.31 22.59
CA GLU A 556 -26.36 -14.34 23.65
C GLU A 556 -24.89 -14.66 24.00
N SER A 557 -23.97 -13.75 23.74
CA SER A 557 -22.56 -13.97 23.98
C SER A 557 -22.25 -14.17 25.45
N THR A 558 -21.62 -15.29 25.77
CA THR A 558 -21.12 -15.64 27.12
C THR A 558 -19.84 -14.89 27.49
N LEU A 559 -19.33 -14.04 26.57
CA LEU A 559 -18.08 -13.31 26.70
C LEU A 559 -18.13 -12.30 27.87
N ARG A 560 -17.26 -12.50 28.86
CA ARG A 560 -17.11 -11.68 30.06
C ARG A 560 -15.81 -10.88 30.05
N ALA A 561 -14.76 -11.46 29.48
CA ALA A 561 -13.48 -10.78 29.36
C ALA A 561 -12.94 -10.83 27.93
N LEU A 562 -12.22 -9.79 27.53
CA LEU A 562 -11.62 -9.70 26.21
C LEU A 562 -10.19 -9.18 26.30
N TYR A 563 -9.30 -9.81 25.53
CA TYR A 563 -7.95 -9.30 25.30
C TYR A 563 -7.84 -8.82 23.84
N VAL A 564 -7.61 -7.54 23.65
CA VAL A 564 -7.43 -6.91 22.33
C VAL A 564 -5.95 -6.60 22.12
N LEU A 565 -5.35 -7.15 21.07
CA LEU A 565 -3.94 -6.98 20.73
C LEU A 565 -3.77 -6.27 19.38
N GLY A 566 -3.23 -5.05 19.39
CA GLY A 566 -2.86 -4.34 18.16
C GLY A 566 -4.03 -3.99 17.24
N GLU A 567 -5.25 -3.86 17.79
CA GLU A 567 -6.46 -3.53 17.07
C GLU A 567 -7.29 -2.49 17.84
N ASP A 568 -8.11 -1.74 17.09
CA ASP A 568 -9.04 -0.76 17.67
C ASP A 568 -10.47 -1.01 17.18
N PRO A 569 -11.14 -2.05 17.71
CA PRO A 569 -12.50 -2.44 17.31
C PRO A 569 -13.51 -1.30 17.33
N VAL A 570 -13.42 -0.36 18.28
CA VAL A 570 -14.32 0.82 18.33
C VAL A 570 -14.23 1.68 17.07
N THR A 571 -13.06 1.72 16.43
CA THR A 571 -12.85 2.49 15.19
C THR A 571 -12.98 1.64 13.94
N THR A 572 -12.39 0.43 13.95
CA THR A 572 -12.20 -0.38 12.73
C THR A 572 -13.33 -1.37 12.46
N PHE A 573 -14.10 -1.75 13.47
CA PHE A 573 -15.22 -2.69 13.30
C PHE A 573 -16.54 -1.97 13.02
N PRO A 574 -17.45 -2.56 12.24
CA PRO A 574 -18.76 -1.99 11.94
C PRO A 574 -19.62 -1.77 13.19
N HIS A 575 -20.60 -0.86 13.12
CA HIS A 575 -21.48 -0.48 14.23
C HIS A 575 -20.73 0.01 15.48
N THR A 576 -19.96 1.05 15.33
CA THR A 576 -19.11 1.68 16.37
C THR A 576 -19.76 1.73 17.76
N GLU A 577 -20.99 2.21 17.87
CA GLU A 577 -21.67 2.37 19.17
C GLU A 577 -22.05 1.02 19.78
N ARG A 578 -22.44 0.04 18.99
CA ARG A 578 -22.72 -1.33 19.48
C ARG A 578 -21.45 -1.99 20.00
N VAL A 579 -20.34 -1.85 19.27
CA VAL A 579 -19.02 -2.34 19.70
C VAL A 579 -18.60 -1.67 21.00
N ARG A 580 -18.72 -0.34 21.07
CA ARG A 580 -18.40 0.44 22.28
C ARG A 580 -19.23 -0.04 23.49
N ALA A 581 -20.54 -0.11 23.35
CA ALA A 581 -21.42 -0.57 24.42
C ALA A 581 -21.09 -2.00 24.88
N ARG A 582 -20.78 -2.90 23.93
CA ARG A 582 -20.41 -4.27 24.25
C ARG A 582 -19.09 -4.37 25.02
N LEU A 583 -18.07 -3.60 24.61
CA LEU A 583 -16.78 -3.55 25.30
C LEU A 583 -16.89 -2.94 26.71
N ALA A 584 -17.67 -1.87 26.85
CA ALA A 584 -17.93 -1.24 28.15
C ALA A 584 -18.72 -2.12 29.11
N GLY A 585 -19.48 -3.08 28.62
CA GLY A 585 -20.26 -4.05 29.42
C GLY A 585 -19.50 -5.32 29.80
N LEU A 586 -18.21 -5.46 29.48
CA LEU A 586 -17.38 -6.59 29.89
C LEU A 586 -16.97 -6.47 31.36
N ASP A 587 -16.80 -7.60 32.04
CA ASP A 587 -16.28 -7.66 33.40
C ASP A 587 -14.79 -7.34 33.47
N PHE A 588 -14.06 -7.52 32.37
CA PHE A 588 -12.64 -7.20 32.27
C PHE A 588 -12.18 -7.02 30.79
N LEU A 589 -11.56 -5.91 30.50
CA LEU A 589 -11.02 -5.59 29.18
C LEU A 589 -9.53 -5.27 29.27
N VAL A 590 -8.71 -6.01 28.52
CA VAL A 590 -7.29 -5.75 28.35
C VAL A 590 -7.04 -5.29 26.91
N VAL A 591 -6.32 -4.18 26.75
CA VAL A 591 -5.91 -3.71 25.42
C VAL A 591 -4.38 -3.56 25.40
N GLN A 592 -3.73 -4.23 24.45
CA GLN A 592 -2.31 -4.06 24.19
C GLN A 592 -2.13 -3.34 22.85
N ASP A 593 -1.70 -2.09 22.87
CA ASP A 593 -1.61 -1.26 21.67
C ASP A 593 -0.44 -0.27 21.72
N LEU A 594 -0.19 0.41 20.60
CA LEU A 594 0.86 1.44 20.47
C LEU A 594 0.44 2.78 21.09
N PHE A 595 -0.84 3.07 21.07
CA PHE A 595 -1.42 4.36 21.49
C PHE A 595 -2.65 4.15 22.34
N LEU A 596 -3.05 5.20 23.07
CA LEU A 596 -4.31 5.20 23.79
C LEU A 596 -5.47 5.44 22.79
N THR A 597 -5.91 4.33 22.18
CA THR A 597 -7.01 4.32 21.20
C THR A 597 -8.38 4.46 21.87
N PRO A 598 -9.47 4.75 21.12
CA PRO A 598 -10.84 4.69 21.64
C PRO A 598 -11.18 3.36 22.34
N THR A 599 -10.68 2.23 21.85
CA THR A 599 -10.82 0.92 22.54
C THR A 599 -9.98 0.87 23.82
N ALA A 600 -8.73 1.33 23.78
CA ALA A 600 -7.85 1.35 24.94
C ALA A 600 -8.38 2.24 26.07
N ALA A 601 -9.07 3.32 25.74
CA ALA A 601 -9.70 4.20 26.73
C ALA A 601 -10.80 3.51 27.55
N LEU A 602 -11.40 2.44 27.05
CA LEU A 602 -12.41 1.62 27.77
C LEU A 602 -11.78 0.54 28.65
N ALA A 603 -10.50 0.21 28.45
CA ALA A 603 -9.85 -0.93 29.07
C ALA A 603 -9.62 -0.76 30.58
N ASP A 604 -9.60 -1.90 31.30
CA ASP A 604 -9.16 -1.98 32.71
C ASP A 604 -7.63 -1.98 32.79
N VAL A 605 -6.97 -2.62 31.82
CA VAL A 605 -5.52 -2.65 31.68
C VAL A 605 -5.12 -2.32 30.25
N VAL A 606 -4.21 -1.36 30.11
CA VAL A 606 -3.57 -1.05 28.82
C VAL A 606 -2.11 -1.43 28.88
N LEU A 607 -1.68 -2.30 27.96
CA LEU A 607 -0.30 -2.74 27.83
C LEU A 607 0.33 -2.11 26.56
N PRO A 608 1.57 -1.61 26.64
CA PRO A 608 2.29 -1.21 25.45
C PRO A 608 2.51 -2.38 24.48
N ALA A 609 2.34 -2.13 23.19
CA ALA A 609 2.62 -3.10 22.13
C ALA A 609 3.91 -2.75 21.39
N THR A 610 4.48 -3.76 20.73
CA THR A 610 5.57 -3.60 19.76
C THR A 610 5.10 -4.01 18.37
N VAL A 611 5.78 -3.48 17.34
CA VAL A 611 5.50 -3.79 15.93
C VAL A 611 6.64 -4.61 15.32
N PRO A 612 6.41 -5.27 14.19
CA PRO A 612 7.40 -6.17 13.59
C PRO A 612 8.75 -5.52 13.28
N VAL A 613 8.82 -4.24 12.92
CA VAL A 613 10.08 -3.53 12.66
C VAL A 613 10.96 -3.39 13.91
N GLU A 614 10.38 -3.56 15.11
CA GLU A 614 11.08 -3.53 16.41
C GLU A 614 11.48 -4.92 16.91
N THR A 615 10.78 -5.98 16.48
CA THR A 615 10.94 -7.32 17.06
C THR A 615 11.35 -8.37 16.04
N GLY A 616 11.30 -8.04 14.75
CA GLY A 616 11.46 -9.03 13.69
C GLY A 616 10.25 -9.94 13.54
N GLY A 617 10.43 -11.00 12.76
CA GLY A 617 9.44 -12.03 12.50
C GLY A 617 9.06 -12.14 11.02
N SER A 618 7.86 -12.63 10.74
CA SER A 618 7.35 -12.78 9.38
C SER A 618 5.97 -12.18 9.19
N ILE A 619 5.65 -11.79 7.94
CA ILE A 619 4.29 -11.53 7.47
C ILE A 619 4.01 -12.33 6.20
N VAL A 620 2.74 -12.65 5.97
CA VAL A 620 2.30 -13.31 4.75
C VAL A 620 1.66 -12.28 3.83
N GLY A 621 2.31 -12.05 2.68
CA GLY A 621 1.86 -11.10 1.67
C GLY A 621 0.51 -11.48 1.06
N ALA A 622 -0.13 -10.53 0.39
CA ALA A 622 -1.39 -10.76 -0.33
C ALA A 622 -1.22 -11.85 -1.43
N ASP A 623 -0.05 -11.93 -2.02
CA ASP A 623 0.38 -12.94 -2.99
C ASP A 623 0.70 -14.33 -2.37
N GLY A 624 0.58 -14.48 -1.06
CA GLY A 624 0.90 -15.71 -0.34
C GLY A 624 2.37 -15.83 0.08
N THR A 625 3.25 -14.97 -0.40
CA THR A 625 4.69 -15.03 -0.10
C THR A 625 4.95 -14.69 1.37
N ILE A 626 5.68 -15.55 2.05
CA ILE A 626 6.18 -15.30 3.42
C ILE A 626 7.39 -14.37 3.30
N ARG A 627 7.38 -13.28 4.05
CA ARG A 627 8.48 -12.30 4.11
C ARG A 627 8.99 -12.22 5.53
N GLU A 628 10.21 -12.72 5.71
CA GLU A 628 10.94 -12.68 6.97
C GLU A 628 11.83 -11.45 7.04
N PHE A 629 12.02 -10.90 8.23
CA PHE A 629 12.86 -9.73 8.45
C PHE A 629 13.32 -9.64 9.92
N GLU A 630 14.51 -9.07 10.08
CA GLU A 630 15.12 -8.79 11.37
C GLU A 630 14.64 -7.43 11.94
N PRO A 631 14.78 -7.21 13.26
CA PRO A 631 14.45 -5.92 13.85
C PRO A 631 15.38 -4.82 13.31
N ALA A 632 14.78 -3.70 12.90
CA ALA A 632 15.55 -2.54 12.40
C ALA A 632 15.78 -1.47 13.47
N VAL A 633 14.90 -1.38 14.46
CA VAL A 633 14.99 -0.44 15.59
C VAL A 633 14.76 -1.18 16.91
N PRO A 634 15.31 -0.69 18.04
CA PRO A 634 15.07 -1.30 19.33
C PRO A 634 13.58 -1.19 19.71
N PRO A 635 13.05 -2.17 20.45
CA PRO A 635 11.68 -2.15 20.94
C PRO A 635 11.51 -1.02 21.99
N SER A 636 10.40 -0.30 21.89
CA SER A 636 10.06 0.80 22.82
C SER A 636 9.42 0.32 24.13
N ALA A 637 9.06 -0.96 24.19
CA ALA A 637 8.46 -1.63 25.34
C ALA A 637 8.87 -3.10 25.36
N ILE A 638 8.44 -3.87 26.35
CA ILE A 638 8.62 -5.33 26.35
C ILE A 638 8.02 -5.91 25.06
N PRO A 639 8.77 -6.73 24.30
CA PRO A 639 8.25 -7.36 23.09
C PRO A 639 6.91 -8.07 23.31
N THR A 640 5.94 -7.86 22.41
CA THR A 640 4.59 -8.42 22.57
C THR A 640 4.60 -9.94 22.77
N ALA A 641 5.46 -10.68 22.08
CA ALA A 641 5.62 -12.12 22.27
C ALA A 641 6.07 -12.48 23.69
N GLU A 642 6.94 -11.68 24.30
CA GLU A 642 7.41 -11.86 25.66
C GLU A 642 6.30 -11.53 26.68
N VAL A 643 5.50 -10.51 26.44
CA VAL A 643 4.31 -10.20 27.26
C VAL A 643 3.38 -11.40 27.32
N LEU A 644 3.06 -12.01 26.15
CA LEU A 644 2.22 -13.20 26.07
C LEU A 644 2.86 -14.40 26.84
N ALA A 645 4.17 -14.59 26.67
CA ALA A 645 4.88 -15.67 27.39
C ALA A 645 4.86 -15.48 28.91
N ARG A 646 5.06 -14.24 29.41
CA ARG A 646 4.99 -13.92 30.83
C ARG A 646 3.57 -14.13 31.41
N LEU A 647 2.52 -13.76 30.64
CA LEU A 647 1.12 -14.01 31.02
C LEU A 647 0.82 -15.50 31.06
N ALA A 648 1.25 -16.27 30.05
CA ALA A 648 1.11 -17.73 30.01
C ALA A 648 1.78 -18.42 31.22
N GLY A 649 3.01 -17.98 31.56
CA GLY A 649 3.74 -18.47 32.73
C GLY A 649 3.01 -18.21 34.04
N ARG A 650 2.39 -17.04 34.21
CA ARG A 650 1.60 -16.69 35.41
C ARG A 650 0.28 -17.52 35.53
N LEU A 651 -0.24 -17.94 34.39
CA LEU A 651 -1.45 -18.81 34.31
C LEU A 651 -1.13 -20.31 34.44
N GLY A 652 0.17 -20.68 34.44
CA GLY A 652 0.59 -22.09 34.48
C GLY A 652 0.39 -22.81 33.14
N VAL A 653 0.27 -22.05 32.02
CA VAL A 653 0.11 -22.59 30.68
C VAL A 653 1.44 -22.73 30.00
N ALA A 654 1.75 -23.90 29.42
CA ALA A 654 3.01 -24.11 28.71
C ALA A 654 3.14 -23.22 27.47
N ALA A 655 4.04 -22.25 27.51
CA ALA A 655 4.45 -21.48 26.32
C ALA A 655 5.25 -22.39 25.38
N ARG A 656 4.62 -23.01 24.39
CA ARG A 656 5.33 -23.70 23.33
C ARG A 656 5.74 -22.71 22.27
N ASN A 657 7.01 -22.32 22.27
CA ASN A 657 7.63 -21.61 21.16
C ASN A 657 7.66 -22.56 19.94
N THR A 658 6.77 -22.36 18.99
CA THR A 658 6.87 -23.04 17.70
C THR A 658 7.03 -21.96 16.63
N THR A 659 8.13 -22.01 15.92
CA THR A 659 8.32 -21.39 14.62
C THR A 659 7.22 -21.92 13.70
N CYS A 660 6.20 -21.13 13.43
CA CYS A 660 5.07 -21.57 12.61
C CYS A 660 5.05 -20.84 11.27
N ALA A 661 5.83 -21.33 10.32
CA ALA A 661 5.62 -21.04 8.90
C ALA A 661 4.64 -22.02 8.22
N ARG A 662 4.16 -23.06 8.92
CA ARG A 662 3.36 -24.16 8.33
C ARG A 662 2.24 -24.63 9.26
N CYS A 663 1.45 -23.74 9.83
CA CYS A 663 0.24 -24.17 10.50
C CYS A 663 -0.79 -24.67 9.47
N ALA A 664 -1.17 -25.92 9.60
CA ALA A 664 -2.08 -26.63 8.73
C ALA A 664 -3.36 -25.84 8.47
N VAL A 665 -3.70 -25.68 7.23
CA VAL A 665 -5.03 -25.25 6.76
C VAL A 665 -6.03 -26.29 7.23
N GLY A 666 -6.64 -26.06 8.38
CA GLY A 666 -7.82 -26.79 8.79
C GLY A 666 -8.90 -26.52 7.74
N ARG A 667 -9.52 -27.59 7.24
CA ARG A 667 -10.63 -27.48 6.28
C ARG A 667 -11.72 -26.61 6.92
N SER A 668 -11.82 -25.35 6.49
CA SER A 668 -12.99 -24.54 6.76
C SER A 668 -14.16 -25.18 6.01
N GLN A 669 -15.15 -25.67 6.71
CA GLN A 669 -16.42 -26.04 6.09
C GLN A 669 -16.98 -24.76 5.45
N GLY A 670 -17.04 -24.73 4.12
CA GLY A 670 -17.55 -23.60 3.36
C GLY A 670 -18.99 -23.29 3.78
N ARG A 671 -19.21 -22.07 4.28
CA ARG A 671 -20.54 -21.50 4.25
C ARG A 671 -20.92 -21.34 2.79
N GLN A 672 -22.15 -21.74 2.43
CA GLN A 672 -22.73 -21.41 1.14
C GLN A 672 -22.67 -19.88 0.93
N PRO A 673 -22.39 -19.42 -0.30
CA PRO A 673 -22.37 -18.01 -0.60
C PRO A 673 -23.69 -17.37 -0.19
N ALA A 674 -23.63 -16.26 0.52
CA ALA A 674 -24.81 -15.43 0.72
C ALA A 674 -25.34 -15.04 -0.67
N ALA A 675 -26.64 -15.10 -0.85
CA ALA A 675 -27.28 -14.68 -2.08
C ALA A 675 -26.83 -13.26 -2.44
N ALA A 676 -26.56 -13.01 -3.73
CA ALA A 676 -26.20 -11.70 -4.22
C ALA A 676 -27.20 -10.67 -3.66
N GLN A 677 -26.67 -9.60 -3.05
CA GLN A 677 -27.55 -8.52 -2.59
C GLN A 677 -28.24 -7.96 -3.82
N ALA A 678 -29.56 -7.90 -3.80
CA ALA A 678 -30.34 -7.27 -4.86
C ALA A 678 -29.85 -5.81 -5.04
N PRO A 679 -29.82 -5.29 -6.28
CA PRO A 679 -29.44 -3.91 -6.52
C PRO A 679 -30.30 -3.01 -5.62
N VAL A 680 -29.64 -2.05 -4.96
CA VAL A 680 -30.32 -1.13 -4.06
C VAL A 680 -31.33 -0.36 -4.90
N ALA A 681 -32.62 -0.61 -4.68
CA ALA A 681 -33.70 0.07 -5.37
C ALA A 681 -33.61 1.59 -5.09
N GLU A 682 -33.95 2.40 -6.08
CA GLU A 682 -34.06 3.85 -5.89
C GLU A 682 -35.01 4.13 -4.72
N ASN A 683 -34.44 4.69 -3.66
CA ASN A 683 -35.19 4.98 -2.43
C ASN A 683 -35.33 6.51 -2.30
N THR A 684 -36.57 6.99 -2.36
CA THR A 684 -36.83 8.42 -2.26
C THR A 684 -36.50 9.01 -0.89
N VAL A 685 -36.44 8.19 0.18
CA VAL A 685 -36.07 8.61 1.53
C VAL A 685 -34.55 8.65 1.71
N TYR A 686 -33.82 7.76 1.04
CA TYR A 686 -32.36 7.64 1.08
C TYR A 686 -31.81 7.69 -0.35
N PRO A 687 -31.71 8.91 -0.94
CA PRO A 687 -31.43 9.07 -2.37
C PRO A 687 -29.97 8.85 -2.74
N PHE A 688 -29.07 8.72 -1.77
CA PHE A 688 -27.65 8.49 -2.01
C PHE A 688 -27.24 7.08 -1.61
N LEU A 689 -26.22 6.57 -2.30
CA LEU A 689 -25.57 5.31 -1.98
C LEU A 689 -24.18 5.59 -1.38
N LEU A 690 -24.01 5.28 -0.09
CA LEU A 690 -22.71 5.37 0.58
C LEU A 690 -21.87 4.14 0.26
N VAL A 691 -20.67 4.35 -0.26
CA VAL A 691 -19.70 3.30 -0.59
C VAL A 691 -18.37 3.53 0.14
N PRO A 692 -17.64 2.47 0.53
CA PRO A 692 -16.31 2.62 1.10
C PRO A 692 -15.31 3.05 0.03
N SER A 693 -14.34 3.88 0.42
CA SER A 693 -13.22 4.27 -0.44
C SER A 693 -11.88 3.93 0.21
N ALA A 694 -10.83 3.87 -0.62
CA ALA A 694 -9.46 3.78 -0.15
C ALA A 694 -8.70 5.07 -0.50
N SER A 695 -7.68 5.37 0.29
CA SER A 695 -6.69 6.39 0.00
C SER A 695 -5.30 5.77 -0.07
N PRO A 696 -4.47 6.11 -1.07
CA PRO A 696 -3.10 5.61 -1.17
C PRO A 696 -2.20 6.11 -0.03
N TYR A 697 -2.65 7.08 0.74
CA TYR A 697 -1.92 7.68 1.87
C TYR A 697 -2.33 7.09 3.22
N ARG A 698 -3.45 6.39 3.31
CA ARG A 698 -4.00 5.90 4.57
C ARG A 698 -3.48 4.51 4.93
N ILE A 699 -2.94 4.35 6.14
CA ILE A 699 -2.75 3.05 6.80
C ILE A 699 -4.15 2.61 7.29
N TYR A 700 -4.49 1.33 7.30
CA TYR A 700 -5.86 0.87 7.60
C TYR A 700 -6.38 1.31 8.98
N ARG A 701 -5.48 1.65 9.91
CA ARG A 701 -5.80 2.27 11.22
C ARG A 701 -5.56 3.78 11.16
N ASP A 702 -6.59 4.59 11.32
CA ASP A 702 -6.54 6.06 11.21
C ASP A 702 -5.50 6.70 12.12
N ILE A 703 -5.43 6.24 13.38
CA ILE A 703 -4.47 6.76 14.35
C ILE A 703 -3.01 6.65 13.86
N LEU A 704 -2.67 5.59 13.14
CA LEU A 704 -1.33 5.42 12.60
C LEU A 704 -1.06 6.38 11.45
N SER A 705 -2.06 6.63 10.60
CA SER A 705 -1.96 7.61 9.50
C SER A 705 -1.78 9.03 10.04
N GLU A 706 -2.51 9.37 11.11
CA GLU A 706 -2.42 10.65 11.81
C GLU A 706 -1.02 10.82 12.44
N LYS A 707 -0.57 9.87 13.26
CA LYS A 707 0.74 9.92 13.91
C LYS A 707 1.92 9.81 12.93
N ALA A 708 1.69 9.26 11.74
CA ALA A 708 2.66 9.26 10.64
C ALA A 708 2.66 10.58 9.83
N GLY A 709 1.74 11.49 10.07
CA GLY A 709 1.62 12.74 9.33
C GLY A 709 1.10 12.58 7.90
N LEU A 710 0.59 11.41 7.54
CA LEU A 710 0.09 11.12 6.18
C LEU A 710 -1.22 11.85 5.85
N HIS A 711 -1.99 12.27 6.87
CA HIS A 711 -3.20 13.07 6.72
C HIS A 711 -2.97 14.43 6.06
N VAL A 712 -1.74 14.96 6.12
CA VAL A 712 -1.39 16.24 5.51
C VAL A 712 -1.46 16.21 3.97
N VAL A 713 -1.24 15.04 3.36
CA VAL A 713 -1.31 14.87 1.89
C VAL A 713 -2.66 14.34 1.43
N ASP A 714 -3.50 13.90 2.34
CA ASP A 714 -4.91 13.57 2.09
C ASP A 714 -5.79 14.41 3.03
N PRO A 715 -5.99 15.71 2.72
CA PRO A 715 -6.76 16.61 3.58
C PRO A 715 -8.24 16.23 3.68
N TYR A 716 -8.68 15.27 2.87
CA TYR A 716 -10.06 14.76 2.86
C TYR A 716 -10.21 13.45 3.63
N LEU A 717 -9.18 13.04 4.36
CA LEU A 717 -9.23 11.88 5.23
C LEU A 717 -10.34 12.09 6.29
N GLY A 718 -11.36 11.21 6.27
CA GLY A 718 -12.53 11.34 7.15
C GLY A 718 -13.64 12.26 6.65
N HIS A 719 -13.51 12.91 5.48
CA HIS A 719 -14.56 13.69 4.86
C HIS A 719 -15.45 12.82 3.96
N LEU A 720 -16.74 13.15 3.93
CA LEU A 720 -17.65 12.58 2.93
C LEU A 720 -17.31 13.16 1.55
N ARG A 721 -17.10 12.31 0.58
CA ARG A 721 -16.91 12.71 -0.81
C ARG A 721 -18.22 12.58 -1.57
N MET A 722 -18.52 13.52 -2.44
CA MET A 722 -19.77 13.62 -3.19
C MET A 722 -19.53 14.23 -4.56
N ALA A 723 -20.30 13.82 -5.58
CA ALA A 723 -20.22 14.44 -6.90
C ALA A 723 -20.49 15.94 -6.82
N PRO A 724 -19.76 16.81 -7.58
CA PRO A 724 -19.93 18.27 -7.52
C PRO A 724 -21.36 18.74 -7.81
N GLY A 725 -22.07 18.07 -8.73
CA GLY A 725 -23.47 18.37 -9.05
C GLY A 725 -24.41 18.10 -7.88
N ASP A 726 -24.22 16.99 -7.17
CA ASP A 726 -25.01 16.64 -5.99
C ASP A 726 -24.72 17.60 -4.82
N ALA A 727 -23.46 17.95 -4.62
CA ALA A 727 -23.05 18.91 -3.62
C ALA A 727 -23.70 20.30 -3.87
N ALA A 728 -23.69 20.76 -5.10
CA ALA A 728 -24.34 22.02 -5.51
C ALA A 728 -25.86 21.96 -5.33
N ALA A 729 -26.50 20.84 -5.67
CA ALA A 729 -27.94 20.64 -5.49
C ALA A 729 -28.36 20.68 -4.00
N LEU A 730 -27.48 20.26 -3.10
CA LEU A 730 -27.67 20.35 -1.66
C LEU A 730 -27.29 21.72 -1.07
N GLY A 731 -26.75 22.64 -1.87
CA GLY A 731 -26.28 23.96 -1.39
C GLY A 731 -24.93 23.94 -0.68
N VAL A 732 -24.14 22.90 -0.88
CA VAL A 732 -22.78 22.81 -0.36
C VAL A 732 -21.84 23.68 -1.19
N ALA A 733 -21.06 24.53 -0.51
CA ALA A 733 -20.07 25.38 -1.17
C ALA A 733 -18.97 24.58 -1.87
N PRO A 734 -18.32 25.10 -2.95
CA PRO A 734 -17.21 24.42 -3.62
C PRO A 734 -16.02 24.07 -2.70
N ALA A 735 -15.82 24.85 -1.63
CA ALA A 735 -14.80 24.60 -0.60
C ALA A 735 -15.21 23.52 0.42
N GLY A 736 -16.42 22.96 0.28
CA GLY A 736 -17.01 22.00 1.21
C GLY A 736 -17.92 22.64 2.26
N GLY A 737 -18.52 21.82 3.09
CA GLY A 737 -19.45 22.23 4.14
C GLY A 737 -19.70 21.09 5.12
N THR A 738 -20.44 21.30 6.21
CA THR A 738 -20.87 20.26 7.13
C THR A 738 -22.26 19.76 6.71
N VAL A 739 -22.41 18.44 6.68
CA VAL A 739 -23.68 17.76 6.35
C VAL A 739 -24.00 16.71 7.39
N THR A 740 -25.29 16.44 7.56
CA THR A 740 -25.76 15.28 8.31
C THR A 740 -26.09 14.13 7.38
N VAL A 741 -25.45 12.99 7.60
CA VAL A 741 -25.70 11.74 6.87
C VAL A 741 -26.52 10.80 7.75
N ARG A 742 -27.63 10.30 7.21
CA ARG A 742 -28.55 9.40 7.93
C ARG A 742 -28.71 8.07 7.21
N THR A 743 -28.73 7.01 8.00
CA THR A 743 -29.21 5.68 7.61
C THR A 743 -30.46 5.34 8.42
N PRO A 744 -31.15 4.22 8.18
CA PRO A 744 -32.27 3.80 9.04
C PRO A 744 -31.87 3.56 10.51
N SER A 745 -30.59 3.32 10.80
CA SER A 745 -30.10 2.93 12.12
C SER A 745 -29.11 3.93 12.75
N ALA A 746 -28.62 4.91 12.01
CA ALA A 746 -27.56 5.81 12.49
C ALA A 746 -27.59 7.18 11.81
N GLU A 747 -27.04 8.15 12.51
CA GLU A 747 -26.85 9.52 12.02
C GLU A 747 -25.43 10.00 12.35
N LEU A 748 -24.83 10.76 11.44
CA LEU A 748 -23.47 11.28 11.60
C LEU A 748 -23.35 12.66 10.95
N GLN A 749 -22.81 13.63 11.69
CA GLN A 749 -22.34 14.89 11.12
C GLN A 749 -20.91 14.71 10.58
N VAL A 750 -20.68 15.11 9.33
CA VAL A 750 -19.40 14.95 8.66
C VAL A 750 -19.18 16.12 7.69
N ARG A 751 -17.94 16.55 7.55
CA ARG A 751 -17.58 17.50 6.51
C ARG A 751 -17.65 16.82 5.15
N VAL A 752 -18.26 17.50 4.17
CA VAL A 752 -18.34 17.01 2.79
C VAL A 752 -17.39 17.81 1.89
N VAL A 753 -16.82 17.14 0.90
CA VAL A 753 -16.01 17.75 -0.16
C VAL A 753 -16.47 17.24 -1.52
N PRO A 754 -16.56 18.13 -2.52
CA PRO A 754 -16.84 17.69 -3.90
C PRO A 754 -15.72 16.82 -4.46
N ASP A 755 -16.10 15.73 -5.16
CA ASP A 755 -15.19 14.78 -5.81
C ASP A 755 -15.71 14.44 -7.20
N ASP A 756 -15.02 14.90 -8.24
CA ASP A 756 -15.37 14.72 -9.65
C ASP A 756 -15.17 13.28 -10.16
N THR A 757 -14.56 12.42 -9.35
CA THR A 757 -14.39 11.00 -9.69
C THR A 757 -15.64 10.16 -9.44
N LEU A 758 -16.55 10.64 -8.57
CA LEU A 758 -17.77 9.95 -8.19
C LEU A 758 -18.91 10.22 -9.20
N PRO A 759 -19.77 9.22 -9.47
CA PRO A 759 -21.01 9.45 -10.20
C PRO A 759 -22.06 10.14 -9.31
N ALA A 760 -23.04 10.78 -9.93
CA ALA A 760 -24.20 11.34 -9.22
C ALA A 760 -24.95 10.27 -8.42
N GLY A 761 -25.48 10.66 -7.26
CA GLY A 761 -26.19 9.76 -6.35
C GLY A 761 -25.28 8.84 -5.52
N VAL A 762 -23.95 8.95 -5.65
CA VAL A 762 -22.97 8.17 -4.86
C VAL A 762 -22.17 9.08 -3.95
N VAL A 763 -22.09 8.68 -2.68
CA VAL A 763 -21.22 9.32 -1.68
C VAL A 763 -20.23 8.32 -1.12
N SER A 764 -19.07 8.79 -0.65
CA SER A 764 -18.00 7.89 -0.21
C SER A 764 -17.34 8.36 1.06
N LEU A 765 -17.05 7.41 1.96
CA LEU A 765 -16.22 7.58 3.15
C LEU A 765 -15.08 6.56 3.17
N PRO A 766 -13.95 6.85 3.84
CA PRO A 766 -12.86 5.88 3.94
C PRO A 766 -13.29 4.58 4.61
N ALA A 767 -12.98 3.44 4.00
CA ALA A 767 -13.20 2.11 4.56
C ALA A 767 -12.45 1.97 5.90
N PHE A 768 -12.99 1.20 6.86
CA PHE A 768 -12.44 1.02 8.21
C PHE A 768 -12.25 2.31 9.01
N SER A 769 -12.92 3.40 8.63
CA SER A 769 -12.98 4.63 9.42
C SER A 769 -14.14 4.57 10.41
N ARG A 770 -13.99 5.32 11.52
CA ARG A 770 -15.10 5.46 12.48
C ARG A 770 -16.36 6.00 11.79
N GLN A 771 -16.20 6.97 10.88
CA GLN A 771 -17.31 7.59 10.17
C GLN A 771 -18.09 6.56 9.32
N TYR A 772 -17.38 5.77 8.49
CA TYR A 772 -18.00 4.73 7.70
C TYR A 772 -18.64 3.66 8.59
N ASN A 773 -17.94 3.19 9.59
CA ASN A 773 -18.38 2.12 10.49
C ASN A 773 -19.53 2.54 11.43
N THR A 774 -19.74 3.83 11.64
CA THR A 774 -20.94 4.35 12.33
C THR A 774 -22.19 4.15 11.48
N LEU A 775 -22.07 4.32 10.16
CA LEU A 775 -23.20 4.29 9.21
C LEU A 775 -23.44 2.90 8.60
N ALA A 776 -22.40 2.09 8.42
CA ALA A 776 -22.45 0.81 7.74
C ALA A 776 -22.49 -0.38 8.71
N GLY A 777 -23.25 -1.40 8.36
CA GLY A 777 -23.30 -2.69 9.07
C GLY A 777 -22.21 -3.67 8.62
N PRO A 778 -22.05 -4.81 9.33
CA PRO A 778 -21.14 -5.87 8.95
C PRO A 778 -21.43 -6.40 7.54
N GLY A 779 -20.40 -6.43 6.69
CA GLY A 779 -20.51 -6.93 5.32
C GLY A 779 -21.25 -6.03 4.33
N GLN A 780 -21.70 -4.85 4.74
CA GLN A 780 -22.30 -3.87 3.84
C GLN A 780 -21.22 -3.10 3.10
N THR A 781 -21.22 -3.18 1.77
CA THR A 781 -20.30 -2.47 0.87
C THR A 781 -20.98 -1.30 0.16
N ALA A 782 -22.31 -1.19 0.28
CA ALA A 782 -23.10 -0.09 -0.25
C ALA A 782 -24.31 0.12 0.68
N VAL A 783 -24.48 1.33 1.20
CA VAL A 783 -25.51 1.66 2.19
C VAL A 783 -26.37 2.83 1.68
N PRO A 784 -27.70 2.68 1.57
CA PRO A 784 -28.58 3.81 1.27
C PRO A 784 -28.51 4.87 2.35
N VAL A 785 -28.28 6.13 1.99
CA VAL A 785 -28.17 7.26 2.93
C VAL A 785 -28.94 8.49 2.45
N ALA A 786 -29.48 9.24 3.41
CA ALA A 786 -29.94 10.61 3.19
C ALA A 786 -28.83 11.58 3.61
N VAL A 787 -28.61 12.64 2.86
CA VAL A 787 -27.63 13.69 3.15
C VAL A 787 -28.39 15.03 3.20
N THR A 788 -28.25 15.75 4.32
CA THR A 788 -28.88 17.07 4.52
C THR A 788 -27.84 18.07 4.98
N VAL A 789 -27.91 19.30 4.51
CA VAL A 789 -27.04 20.41 4.96
C VAL A 789 -27.53 20.94 6.29
N ASP A 790 -26.62 21.13 7.23
CA ASP A 790 -26.92 21.78 8.50
C ASP A 790 -27.04 23.29 8.29
N THR A 791 -28.28 23.79 8.31
CA THR A 791 -28.59 25.22 8.12
C THR A 791 -28.24 26.13 9.31
N ARG A 792 -27.53 25.61 10.32
CA ARG A 792 -27.25 26.33 11.58
C ARG A 792 -25.92 27.09 11.62
N GLU A 793 -25.07 27.03 10.60
CA GLU A 793 -23.81 27.80 10.54
C GLU A 793 -23.90 29.05 9.67
N GLY A 794 -24.96 29.82 9.80
CA GLY A 794 -25.17 31.10 9.08
C GLY A 794 -25.56 32.26 9.99
N GLY A 795 -25.00 32.36 11.19
CA GLY A 795 -25.24 33.47 12.11
C GLY A 795 -24.03 33.69 13.03
N ASP A 796 -23.43 34.90 12.86
CA ASP A 796 -22.38 35.51 13.65
C ASP A 796 -20.92 35.13 13.40
N SER A 797 -20.32 35.84 12.43
CA SER A 797 -19.09 36.63 12.68
C SER A 797 -18.91 37.65 11.56
N ALA A 798 -19.35 38.86 11.84
CA ALA A 798 -18.89 40.08 11.17
C ALA A 798 -17.52 40.46 11.70
#